data_292dc0c8c41da8f2225913748df13a82
#
_entry.id   292dc0c8c41da8f2225913748df13a82
#
_cell.length_a   1.000
_cell.length_b   1.000
_cell.length_c   1.000
_cell.angle_alpha   90.00
_cell.angle_beta   90.00
_cell.angle_gamma   90.00
#
_symmetry.space_group_name_H-M   'P 1'
#
loop_
_entity.id
_entity.type
_entity.pdbx_description
1 polymer ?
#
loop_
_entity_poly.entity_id
_entity_poly.type
_entity_poly.pdbx_seq_one_letter_code
_entity_poly.pdbx_strand_id
1 'polypeptide(L)'
;MADKNFIVDSIDNLSIKMKELREAQKKFASYSQEQVDKIFYEVAMAANKARFLLAKMAVEETGMGVLEDKVIKNHYAAEYIYNAYKDTKTCGVIEEDKIFGIKKIAEPIGVIAAVIPTTNPTSTAIFKILLALKTRNAIIISPHPRAKDCTNYTAKMLLEKAVEAGAPKGIIGWIDVPSLELTNEVMHEADIILATGGPGMVKSAYSSGKPAIGVGAGNTPVIIDETADIKMAVNSIIHSKTFDNGMICASEQSVTVPDSIYNEVKKEFAYRGCYFLKKDELDKVRKTIIIGGSLNAKIVGQSAFKIAEMAGVSVPENTKILIGEVESVDISEEFAHEKLSPVLAMYKAKTFDEAIAKAERLVADGGYGHTSAIYIDVNQKEKLAIHEKAMKTCRILVNTPAAYGGIGDLYNFKLAPSLTLGCGSWGGNSVSENVGVKHLINIKTVAQRRENMLWLRTPEKVYFKRGCLPVALDELGNIMHKKRAFIVTDTFLYKNGYTEVITNKLDEMGIRHACFYDVTPDPTLQCAREGVKAMTSFEPDVIIALGGGSAMDAAKIMWVMYEHPEANFEDMAMDFMDIRKRVYTFPKMGQKAYFVAVPTSSGTGSEVTPFAIITDADTGIKWPIADYEILPNMAIVDVDNMMDQPKGLTAASGIDVLTHALEAYVSIMATDYTDGLALRAMKLVFDYLPSAYESGSGDPIAREKMADASCLAGMAFANAFLGVNHSMAHKLGAFHHIAHGLANAVILTRVMRYNACDVPTKMGTFPQYDYPKAKARYVEAAKYCGVTGKNDDEIFENFINKIEELKRIIGVKETIALYGVEEKYFLDTLDEMSEQAFNDQCTAANPRYPLISEIKELYLDAYYGR
;
A
#
# COMPACT_ATOMS: atom_id res chain seq x y z
N MET A 1 -6.05 -53.23 -3.31
CA MET A 1 -7.52 -53.38 -3.16
C MET A 1 -7.89 -52.60 -1.92
N ALA A 2 -8.65 -51.49 -2.03
CA ALA A 2 -9.19 -50.86 -0.84
C ALA A 2 -10.16 -51.85 -0.18
N ASP A 3 -9.96 -52.13 1.11
CA ASP A 3 -10.79 -52.99 1.89
C ASP A 3 -12.23 -52.46 1.85
N LYS A 4 -13.16 -53.20 1.30
CA LYS A 4 -14.56 -52.80 1.11
C LYS A 4 -15.31 -52.52 2.44
N ASN A 5 -14.67 -52.77 3.58
CA ASN A 5 -15.23 -52.64 4.93
C ASN A 5 -14.43 -51.71 5.87
N PHE A 6 -13.52 -50.86 5.37
CA PHE A 6 -12.83 -49.91 6.25
C PHE A 6 -13.75 -48.74 6.62
N ILE A 7 -14.03 -48.62 7.92
CA ILE A 7 -14.89 -47.56 8.49
C ILE A 7 -14.07 -46.69 9.47
N VAL A 8 -14.36 -45.40 9.50
CA VAL A 8 -13.76 -44.45 10.43
C VAL A 8 -14.70 -44.26 11.63
N ASP A 9 -14.48 -45.05 12.68
CA ASP A 9 -15.28 -45.10 13.90
C ASP A 9 -14.47 -44.95 15.18
N SER A 10 -13.14 -44.89 15.06
CA SER A 10 -12.18 -44.76 16.14
C SER A 10 -11.01 -43.88 15.76
N ILE A 11 -10.22 -43.43 16.75
CA ILE A 11 -9.02 -42.62 16.56
C ILE A 11 -7.98 -43.35 15.70
N ASP A 12 -7.78 -44.63 15.92
CA ASP A 12 -6.84 -45.46 15.16
C ASP A 12 -7.22 -45.50 13.66
N ASN A 13 -8.51 -45.77 13.36
CA ASN A 13 -9.03 -45.79 12.01
C ASN A 13 -8.97 -44.38 11.36
N LEU A 14 -9.21 -43.31 12.13
CA LEU A 14 -9.05 -41.96 11.68
C LEU A 14 -7.58 -41.69 11.31
N SER A 15 -6.62 -42.09 12.12
CA SER A 15 -5.18 -41.90 11.82
C SER A 15 -4.76 -42.60 10.52
N ILE A 16 -5.28 -43.79 10.26
CA ILE A 16 -5.06 -44.50 8.99
C ILE A 16 -5.66 -43.71 7.82
N LYS A 17 -6.89 -43.18 7.95
CA LYS A 17 -7.54 -42.37 6.94
C LYS A 17 -6.79 -41.06 6.68
N MET A 18 -6.30 -40.43 7.71
CA MET A 18 -5.52 -39.19 7.56
C MET A 18 -4.20 -39.41 6.79
N LYS A 19 -3.55 -40.55 6.98
CA LYS A 19 -2.36 -40.95 6.18
C LYS A 19 -2.72 -41.12 4.71
N GLU A 20 -3.82 -41.80 4.41
CA GLU A 20 -4.32 -42.01 3.04
C GLU A 20 -4.59 -40.64 2.37
N LEU A 21 -5.30 -39.74 3.07
CA LEU A 21 -5.59 -38.38 2.58
C LEU A 21 -4.32 -37.60 2.30
N ARG A 22 -3.32 -37.64 3.17
CA ARG A 22 -2.04 -36.94 2.98
C ARG A 22 -1.27 -37.46 1.78
N GLU A 23 -1.27 -38.78 1.55
CA GLU A 23 -0.64 -39.40 0.38
C GLU A 23 -1.36 -38.99 -0.92
N ALA A 24 -2.70 -39.02 -0.91
CA ALA A 24 -3.50 -38.56 -2.03
C ALA A 24 -3.28 -37.07 -2.33
N GLN A 25 -3.23 -36.26 -1.28
CA GLN A 25 -2.98 -34.81 -1.41
C GLN A 25 -1.59 -34.50 -2.00
N LYS A 26 -0.54 -35.21 -1.58
CA LYS A 26 0.81 -35.06 -2.15
C LYS A 26 0.83 -35.33 -3.66
N LYS A 27 0.09 -36.34 -4.12
CA LYS A 27 -0.06 -36.61 -5.57
C LYS A 27 -0.84 -35.50 -6.25
N PHE A 28 -1.93 -35.06 -5.65
CA PHE A 28 -2.80 -34.02 -6.21
C PHE A 28 -2.14 -32.66 -6.29
N ALA A 29 -1.23 -32.35 -5.37
CA ALA A 29 -0.45 -31.09 -5.35
C ALA A 29 0.34 -30.86 -6.65
N SER A 30 0.73 -31.91 -7.36
CA SER A 30 1.49 -31.83 -8.61
C SER A 30 0.64 -31.67 -9.87
N TYR A 31 -0.71 -31.68 -9.75
CA TYR A 31 -1.59 -31.61 -10.89
C TYR A 31 -1.59 -30.23 -11.57
N SER A 32 -1.72 -30.24 -12.90
CA SER A 32 -1.86 -29.02 -13.70
C SER A 32 -3.23 -28.38 -13.50
N GLN A 33 -3.37 -27.10 -13.87
CA GLN A 33 -4.65 -26.40 -13.83
C GLN A 33 -5.72 -27.14 -14.65
N GLU A 34 -5.37 -27.65 -15.84
CA GLU A 34 -6.30 -28.40 -16.71
C GLU A 34 -6.81 -29.68 -16.08
N GLN A 35 -5.94 -30.43 -15.39
CA GLN A 35 -6.34 -31.63 -14.68
C GLN A 35 -7.30 -31.33 -13.53
N VAL A 36 -7.00 -30.27 -12.78
CA VAL A 36 -7.83 -29.79 -11.67
C VAL A 36 -9.18 -29.30 -12.18
N ASP A 37 -9.19 -28.51 -13.25
CA ASP A 37 -10.42 -27.96 -13.84
C ASP A 37 -11.34 -29.05 -14.40
N LYS A 38 -10.78 -30.10 -15.01
CA LYS A 38 -11.52 -31.26 -15.44
C LYS A 38 -12.19 -31.97 -14.26
N ILE A 39 -11.45 -32.25 -13.20
CA ILE A 39 -11.98 -32.87 -11.98
C ILE A 39 -13.07 -32.00 -11.35
N PHE A 40 -12.82 -30.69 -11.23
CA PHE A 40 -13.76 -29.73 -10.70
C PHE A 40 -15.08 -29.70 -11.48
N TYR A 41 -15.01 -29.72 -12.81
CA TYR A 41 -16.17 -29.77 -13.69
C TYR A 41 -16.98 -31.08 -13.51
N GLU A 42 -16.32 -32.23 -13.62
CA GLU A 42 -16.99 -33.52 -13.57
C GLU A 42 -17.68 -33.75 -12.21
N VAL A 43 -17.03 -33.34 -11.11
CA VAL A 43 -17.61 -33.49 -9.77
C VAL A 43 -18.78 -32.52 -9.57
N ALA A 44 -18.67 -31.28 -10.04
CA ALA A 44 -19.76 -30.31 -9.97
C ALA A 44 -20.98 -30.77 -10.78
N MET A 45 -20.77 -31.30 -11.99
CA MET A 45 -21.86 -31.82 -12.83
C MET A 45 -22.51 -33.08 -12.23
N ALA A 46 -21.73 -33.98 -11.60
CA ALA A 46 -22.26 -35.13 -10.88
C ALA A 46 -23.13 -34.71 -9.69
N ALA A 47 -22.66 -33.75 -8.89
CA ALA A 47 -23.41 -33.16 -7.78
C ALA A 47 -24.73 -32.54 -8.25
N ASN A 48 -24.70 -31.78 -9.35
CA ASN A 48 -25.88 -31.14 -9.91
C ASN A 48 -26.90 -32.17 -10.45
N LYS A 49 -26.44 -33.26 -11.10
CA LYS A 49 -27.31 -34.38 -11.56
C LYS A 49 -27.99 -35.09 -10.39
N ALA A 50 -27.27 -35.26 -9.28
CA ALA A 50 -27.76 -35.92 -8.09
C ALA A 50 -28.58 -35.03 -7.15
N ARG A 51 -28.78 -33.74 -7.45
CA ARG A 51 -29.39 -32.76 -6.53
C ARG A 51 -30.74 -33.17 -5.94
N PHE A 52 -31.59 -33.84 -6.71
CA PHE A 52 -32.88 -34.35 -6.22
C PHE A 52 -32.72 -35.52 -5.24
N LEU A 53 -31.88 -36.50 -5.57
CA LEU A 53 -31.60 -37.65 -4.71
C LEU A 53 -31.06 -37.19 -3.36
N LEU A 54 -30.04 -36.33 -3.39
CA LEU A 54 -29.39 -35.79 -2.19
C LEU A 54 -30.36 -34.96 -1.35
N ALA A 55 -31.25 -34.19 -1.97
CA ALA A 55 -32.27 -33.41 -1.26
C ALA A 55 -33.28 -34.32 -0.55
N LYS A 56 -33.76 -35.40 -1.22
CA LYS A 56 -34.66 -36.39 -0.61
C LYS A 56 -33.99 -37.04 0.61
N MET A 57 -32.78 -37.56 0.44
CA MET A 57 -32.04 -38.17 1.56
C MET A 57 -31.88 -37.19 2.75
N ALA A 58 -31.57 -35.93 2.47
CA ALA A 58 -31.39 -34.91 3.55
C ALA A 58 -32.70 -34.63 4.29
N VAL A 59 -33.85 -34.54 3.60
CA VAL A 59 -35.15 -34.30 4.24
C VAL A 59 -35.58 -35.53 5.03
N GLU A 60 -35.44 -36.74 4.45
CA GLU A 60 -35.83 -38.01 5.09
C GLU A 60 -35.01 -38.26 6.37
N GLU A 61 -33.71 -38.06 6.34
CA GLU A 61 -32.83 -38.31 7.49
C GLU A 61 -33.00 -37.26 8.59
N THR A 62 -33.05 -35.96 8.21
CA THR A 62 -33.06 -34.87 9.19
C THR A 62 -34.45 -34.47 9.67
N GLY A 63 -35.49 -34.78 8.89
CA GLY A 63 -36.85 -34.26 9.13
C GLY A 63 -36.98 -32.75 9.01
N MET A 64 -36.04 -32.06 8.35
CA MET A 64 -35.92 -30.62 8.28
C MET A 64 -36.01 -30.08 6.87
N GLY A 65 -36.66 -28.92 6.72
CA GLY A 65 -36.67 -28.13 5.50
C GLY A 65 -37.72 -28.54 4.48
N VAL A 66 -37.53 -28.05 3.25
CA VAL A 66 -38.42 -28.22 2.10
C VAL A 66 -37.64 -28.88 0.99
N LEU A 67 -38.18 -29.95 0.41
CA LEU A 67 -37.49 -30.73 -0.62
C LEU A 67 -37.03 -29.87 -1.80
N GLU A 68 -37.94 -29.06 -2.32
CA GLU A 68 -37.68 -28.20 -3.48
C GLU A 68 -36.58 -27.21 -3.21
N ASP A 69 -36.57 -26.63 -2.02
CA ASP A 69 -35.54 -25.65 -1.61
C ASP A 69 -34.17 -26.31 -1.41
N LYS A 70 -34.14 -27.57 -0.89
CA LYS A 70 -32.87 -28.32 -0.81
C LYS A 70 -32.34 -28.72 -2.19
N VAL A 71 -33.23 -28.98 -3.16
CA VAL A 71 -32.82 -29.17 -4.56
C VAL A 71 -32.16 -27.91 -5.10
N ILE A 72 -32.74 -26.71 -4.84
CA ILE A 72 -32.16 -25.40 -5.20
C ILE A 72 -30.82 -25.22 -4.51
N LYS A 73 -30.70 -25.51 -3.22
CA LYS A 73 -29.41 -25.40 -2.47
C LYS A 73 -28.32 -26.32 -3.04
N ASN A 74 -28.66 -27.55 -3.40
CA ASN A 74 -27.70 -28.48 -4.01
C ASN A 74 -27.29 -28.03 -5.41
N HIS A 75 -28.23 -27.50 -6.19
CA HIS A 75 -27.95 -26.88 -7.49
C HIS A 75 -26.99 -25.67 -7.33
N TYR A 76 -27.30 -24.80 -6.38
CA TYR A 76 -26.46 -23.65 -6.06
C TYR A 76 -25.03 -24.07 -5.67
N ALA A 77 -24.91 -25.03 -4.75
CA ALA A 77 -23.61 -25.53 -4.29
C ALA A 77 -22.79 -26.20 -5.40
N ALA A 78 -23.43 -26.72 -6.43
CA ALA A 78 -22.78 -27.36 -7.57
C ALA A 78 -22.51 -26.36 -8.70
N GLU A 79 -23.56 -25.80 -9.32
CA GLU A 79 -23.44 -25.02 -10.57
C GLU A 79 -22.98 -23.58 -10.34
N TYR A 80 -23.50 -22.85 -9.34
CA TYR A 80 -23.10 -21.49 -9.06
C TYR A 80 -21.65 -21.43 -8.58
N ILE A 81 -21.26 -22.36 -7.71
CA ILE A 81 -19.87 -22.49 -7.23
C ILE A 81 -18.92 -22.83 -8.39
N TYR A 82 -19.31 -23.75 -9.27
CA TYR A 82 -18.54 -24.07 -10.46
C TYR A 82 -18.34 -22.83 -11.35
N ASN A 83 -19.44 -22.13 -11.69
CA ASN A 83 -19.39 -20.97 -12.55
C ASN A 83 -18.56 -19.82 -11.97
N ALA A 84 -18.58 -19.62 -10.65
CA ALA A 84 -17.79 -18.60 -9.99
C ALA A 84 -16.29 -18.86 -10.05
N TYR A 85 -15.87 -20.13 -10.03
CA TYR A 85 -14.46 -20.49 -9.87
C TYR A 85 -13.83 -21.26 -11.03
N LYS A 86 -14.59 -21.61 -12.09
CA LYS A 86 -14.08 -22.39 -13.25
C LYS A 86 -12.85 -21.73 -13.89
N ASP A 87 -12.86 -20.41 -14.03
CA ASP A 87 -11.79 -19.64 -14.66
C ASP A 87 -10.71 -19.14 -13.67
N THR A 88 -10.86 -19.44 -12.36
CA THR A 88 -9.92 -19.03 -11.33
C THR A 88 -8.66 -19.89 -11.37
N LYS A 89 -7.50 -19.26 -11.52
CA LYS A 89 -6.20 -19.94 -11.42
C LYS A 89 -5.90 -20.28 -9.96
N THR A 90 -5.64 -21.56 -9.70
CA THR A 90 -5.31 -22.10 -8.38
C THR A 90 -4.05 -22.96 -8.39
N CYS A 91 -3.40 -23.10 -9.55
CA CYS A 91 -2.22 -23.92 -9.75
C CYS A 91 -1.08 -23.10 -10.35
N GLY A 92 0.12 -23.25 -9.81
CA GLY A 92 1.32 -22.58 -10.33
C GLY A 92 1.23 -21.07 -10.22
N VAL A 93 1.73 -20.37 -11.24
CA VAL A 93 1.75 -18.90 -11.27
C VAL A 93 0.34 -18.36 -11.52
N ILE A 94 -0.21 -17.68 -10.51
CA ILE A 94 -1.55 -17.08 -10.58
C ILE A 94 -1.54 -15.58 -10.91
N GLU A 95 -0.42 -14.91 -10.61
CA GLU A 95 -0.22 -13.48 -10.89
C GLU A 95 1.26 -13.24 -11.17
N GLU A 96 1.58 -12.44 -12.17
CA GLU A 96 2.94 -12.04 -12.48
C GLU A 96 2.97 -10.57 -12.89
N ASP A 97 3.71 -9.76 -12.14
CA ASP A 97 4.05 -8.39 -12.50
C ASP A 97 5.51 -8.34 -12.97
N LYS A 98 5.70 -8.31 -14.29
CA LYS A 98 7.03 -8.28 -14.90
C LYS A 98 7.75 -6.94 -14.70
N ILE A 99 7.01 -5.85 -14.47
CA ILE A 99 7.57 -4.52 -14.27
C ILE A 99 8.19 -4.44 -12.88
N PHE A 100 7.44 -4.81 -11.84
CA PHE A 100 7.93 -4.79 -10.46
C PHE A 100 8.63 -6.08 -10.02
N GLY A 101 8.71 -7.09 -10.89
CA GLY A 101 9.42 -8.34 -10.62
C GLY A 101 8.77 -9.18 -9.52
N ILE A 102 7.44 -9.14 -9.42
CA ILE A 102 6.67 -9.93 -8.45
C ILE A 102 5.95 -11.05 -9.18
N LYS A 103 6.04 -12.26 -8.61
CA LYS A 103 5.31 -13.44 -9.09
C LYS A 103 4.66 -14.12 -7.89
N LYS A 104 3.34 -14.40 -7.99
CA LYS A 104 2.58 -15.15 -6.98
C LYS A 104 2.30 -16.55 -7.48
N ILE A 105 2.64 -17.53 -6.66
CA ILE A 105 2.47 -18.96 -6.94
C ILE A 105 1.49 -19.54 -5.93
N ALA A 106 0.43 -20.18 -6.44
CA ALA A 106 -0.55 -20.85 -5.60
C ALA A 106 -0.10 -22.27 -5.24
N GLU A 107 -0.15 -22.60 -3.96
CA GLU A 107 0.12 -23.92 -3.41
C GLU A 107 -1.07 -24.42 -2.60
N PRO A 108 -1.36 -25.73 -2.59
CA PRO A 108 -2.37 -26.28 -1.70
C PRO A 108 -1.97 -26.11 -0.23
N ILE A 109 -2.95 -26.06 0.66
CA ILE A 109 -2.71 -26.02 2.11
C ILE A 109 -2.37 -27.43 2.63
N GLY A 110 -3.10 -28.45 2.18
CA GLY A 110 -2.94 -29.81 2.68
C GLY A 110 -4.27 -30.54 2.82
N VAL A 111 -4.58 -31.00 4.04
CA VAL A 111 -5.84 -31.70 4.37
C VAL A 111 -6.77 -30.73 5.09
N ILE A 112 -7.99 -30.57 4.57
CA ILE A 112 -9.05 -29.73 5.15
C ILE A 112 -9.93 -30.58 6.06
N ALA A 113 -10.11 -30.20 7.33
CA ALA A 113 -11.16 -30.72 8.19
C ALA A 113 -12.46 -29.95 7.91
N ALA A 114 -13.47 -30.62 7.37
CA ALA A 114 -14.73 -30.00 7.02
C ALA A 114 -15.86 -30.45 7.97
N VAL A 115 -16.24 -29.58 8.91
CA VAL A 115 -17.37 -29.81 9.80
C VAL A 115 -18.66 -29.42 9.10
N ILE A 116 -19.62 -30.35 9.00
CA ILE A 116 -20.85 -30.17 8.25
C ILE A 116 -22.05 -30.08 9.20
N PRO A 117 -22.93 -29.05 9.04
CA PRO A 117 -24.10 -28.85 9.88
C PRO A 117 -25.26 -29.77 9.47
N THR A 118 -26.19 -29.99 10.40
CA THR A 118 -27.43 -30.77 10.12
C THR A 118 -28.43 -30.01 9.24
N THR A 119 -28.35 -28.66 9.20
CA THR A 119 -29.30 -27.81 8.48
C THR A 119 -29.14 -27.88 6.96
N ASN A 120 -27.87 -28.00 6.50
CA ASN A 120 -27.54 -28.00 5.07
C ASN A 120 -26.51 -29.08 4.73
N PRO A 121 -26.78 -30.36 5.02
CA PRO A 121 -25.73 -31.39 5.04
C PRO A 121 -25.13 -31.64 3.64
N THR A 122 -25.97 -31.85 2.64
CA THR A 122 -25.55 -32.23 1.28
C THR A 122 -24.96 -31.02 0.53
N SER A 123 -25.62 -29.89 0.57
CA SER A 123 -25.12 -28.67 -0.13
C SER A 123 -23.81 -28.17 0.46
N THR A 124 -23.65 -28.21 1.79
CA THR A 124 -22.38 -27.79 2.43
C THR A 124 -21.24 -28.75 2.11
N ALA A 125 -21.52 -30.07 2.06
CA ALA A 125 -20.54 -31.08 1.65
C ALA A 125 -20.10 -30.88 0.18
N ILE A 126 -21.05 -30.67 -0.75
CA ILE A 126 -20.75 -30.37 -2.16
C ILE A 126 -19.86 -29.16 -2.26
N PHE A 127 -20.25 -28.03 -1.62
CA PHE A 127 -19.52 -26.78 -1.64
C PHE A 127 -18.08 -26.94 -1.15
N LYS A 128 -17.88 -27.55 0.03
CA LYS A 128 -16.55 -27.70 0.61
C LYS A 128 -15.66 -28.64 -0.19
N ILE A 129 -16.23 -29.73 -0.71
CA ILE A 129 -15.49 -30.66 -1.57
C ILE A 129 -15.07 -30.01 -2.87
N LEU A 130 -15.94 -29.22 -3.51
CA LEU A 130 -15.59 -28.50 -4.74
C LEU A 130 -14.46 -27.49 -4.50
N LEU A 131 -14.50 -26.71 -3.41
CA LEU A 131 -13.41 -25.81 -3.07
C LEU A 131 -12.10 -26.55 -2.81
N ALA A 132 -12.14 -27.67 -2.07
CA ALA A 132 -10.96 -28.47 -1.78
C ALA A 132 -10.31 -29.00 -3.07
N LEU A 133 -11.12 -29.58 -3.98
CA LEU A 133 -10.61 -30.10 -5.25
C LEU A 133 -10.06 -29.02 -6.16
N LYS A 134 -10.75 -27.86 -6.28
CA LYS A 134 -10.27 -26.73 -7.09
C LYS A 134 -8.92 -26.20 -6.60
N THR A 135 -8.63 -26.34 -5.30
CA THR A 135 -7.41 -25.85 -4.66
C THR A 135 -6.35 -26.95 -4.41
N ARG A 136 -6.52 -28.13 -4.95
CA ARG A 136 -5.65 -29.31 -4.82
C ARG A 136 -5.44 -29.77 -3.37
N ASN A 137 -6.42 -29.51 -2.50
CA ASN A 137 -6.42 -30.00 -1.13
C ASN A 137 -7.13 -31.35 -1.04
N ALA A 138 -6.73 -32.19 -0.08
CA ALA A 138 -7.55 -33.27 0.39
C ALA A 138 -8.56 -32.75 1.43
N ILE A 139 -9.65 -33.52 1.61
CA ILE A 139 -10.71 -33.10 2.54
C ILE A 139 -11.24 -34.31 3.32
N ILE A 140 -11.42 -34.13 4.63
CA ILE A 140 -12.11 -35.07 5.48
C ILE A 140 -13.40 -34.45 6.02
N ILE A 141 -14.53 -35.14 5.78
CA ILE A 141 -15.85 -34.69 6.18
C ILE A 141 -16.16 -35.20 7.58
N SER A 142 -16.46 -34.30 8.50
CA SER A 142 -17.03 -34.63 9.81
C SER A 142 -18.52 -34.28 9.79
N PRO A 143 -19.40 -35.28 9.55
CA PRO A 143 -20.83 -35.03 9.44
C PRO A 143 -21.47 -34.86 10.82
N HIS A 144 -22.59 -34.13 10.86
CA HIS A 144 -23.42 -34.12 12.07
C HIS A 144 -24.09 -35.47 12.29
N PRO A 145 -24.16 -36.01 13.53
CA PRO A 145 -24.74 -37.34 13.79
C PRO A 145 -26.15 -37.56 13.22
N ARG A 146 -26.99 -36.53 13.18
CA ARG A 146 -28.38 -36.61 12.64
C ARG A 146 -28.47 -36.40 11.12
N ALA A 147 -27.34 -36.31 10.41
CA ALA A 147 -27.30 -36.12 8.96
C ALA A 147 -26.07 -36.83 8.36
N LYS A 148 -25.60 -37.89 9.01
CA LYS A 148 -24.38 -38.60 8.63
C LYS A 148 -24.55 -39.38 7.32
N ASP A 149 -25.72 -40.01 7.12
CA ASP A 149 -25.92 -40.90 5.99
C ASP A 149 -26.01 -40.15 4.67
N CYS A 150 -26.78 -39.08 4.58
CA CYS A 150 -26.86 -38.22 3.40
C CYS A 150 -25.54 -37.46 3.12
N THR A 151 -24.84 -37.03 4.18
CA THR A 151 -23.54 -36.32 4.05
C THR A 151 -22.48 -37.30 3.53
N ASN A 152 -22.35 -38.48 4.12
CA ASN A 152 -21.36 -39.50 3.74
C ASN A 152 -21.65 -40.09 2.35
N TYR A 153 -22.93 -40.29 2.02
CA TYR A 153 -23.32 -40.69 0.66
C TYR A 153 -22.87 -39.63 -0.37
N THR A 154 -23.08 -38.33 -0.06
CA THR A 154 -22.62 -37.23 -0.91
C THR A 154 -21.11 -37.31 -1.10
N ALA A 155 -20.34 -37.43 -0.01
CA ALA A 155 -18.88 -37.49 -0.07
C ALA A 155 -18.38 -38.68 -0.88
N LYS A 156 -18.98 -39.85 -0.67
CA LYS A 156 -18.65 -41.11 -1.39
C LYS A 156 -18.90 -40.97 -2.89
N MET A 157 -20.09 -40.51 -3.27
CA MET A 157 -20.47 -40.34 -4.66
C MET A 157 -19.52 -39.33 -5.37
N LEU A 158 -19.17 -38.21 -4.71
CA LEU A 158 -18.26 -37.24 -5.26
C LEU A 158 -16.82 -37.75 -5.33
N LEU A 159 -16.35 -38.54 -4.39
CA LEU A 159 -15.05 -39.23 -4.46
C LEU A 159 -15.00 -40.18 -5.67
N GLU A 160 -16.00 -41.04 -5.85
CA GLU A 160 -16.09 -41.96 -7.00
C GLU A 160 -15.97 -41.19 -8.31
N LYS A 161 -16.71 -40.06 -8.43
CA LYS A 161 -16.67 -39.22 -9.63
C LYS A 161 -15.34 -38.48 -9.80
N ALA A 162 -14.74 -37.97 -8.73
CA ALA A 162 -13.43 -37.35 -8.76
C ALA A 162 -12.35 -38.33 -9.26
N VAL A 163 -12.37 -39.56 -8.77
CA VAL A 163 -11.43 -40.62 -9.20
C VAL A 163 -11.63 -41.00 -10.66
N GLU A 164 -12.88 -41.13 -11.13
CA GLU A 164 -13.19 -41.35 -12.55
C GLU A 164 -12.63 -40.18 -13.43
N ALA A 165 -12.70 -38.96 -12.95
CA ALA A 165 -12.17 -37.80 -13.64
C ALA A 165 -10.63 -37.68 -13.58
N GLY A 166 -9.97 -38.52 -12.78
CA GLY A 166 -8.53 -38.63 -12.68
C GLY A 166 -7.92 -38.16 -11.34
N ALA A 167 -8.73 -37.85 -10.33
CA ALA A 167 -8.21 -37.48 -9.01
C ALA A 167 -7.56 -38.70 -8.31
N PRO A 168 -6.62 -38.46 -7.39
CA PRO A 168 -6.04 -39.55 -6.59
C PRO A 168 -7.09 -40.24 -5.74
N LYS A 169 -7.00 -41.58 -5.64
CA LYS A 169 -7.82 -42.36 -4.70
C LYS A 169 -7.58 -41.85 -3.28
N GLY A 170 -8.64 -41.74 -2.50
CA GLY A 170 -8.55 -41.25 -1.11
C GLY A 170 -8.45 -39.76 -0.93
N ILE A 171 -8.66 -38.94 -1.97
CA ILE A 171 -8.59 -37.46 -1.87
C ILE A 171 -9.74 -36.88 -1.03
N ILE A 172 -10.85 -37.55 -0.89
CA ILE A 172 -12.00 -37.22 -0.04
C ILE A 172 -12.20 -38.35 0.97
N GLY A 173 -12.27 -38.00 2.26
CA GLY A 173 -12.58 -38.94 3.35
C GLY A 173 -13.76 -38.45 4.19
N TRP A 174 -14.26 -39.29 5.07
CA TRP A 174 -15.35 -38.97 5.99
C TRP A 174 -15.27 -39.81 7.25
N ILE A 175 -15.94 -39.34 8.34
CA ILE A 175 -16.16 -40.13 9.56
C ILE A 175 -17.48 -40.93 9.41
N ASP A 176 -17.42 -42.23 9.56
CA ASP A 176 -18.60 -43.12 9.42
C ASP A 176 -19.48 -43.13 10.69
N VAL A 177 -18.84 -43.01 11.87
CA VAL A 177 -19.52 -42.95 13.16
C VAL A 177 -19.12 -41.64 13.88
N PRO A 178 -19.81 -40.53 13.60
CA PRO A 178 -19.42 -39.23 14.12
C PRO A 178 -19.61 -39.15 15.64
N SER A 179 -18.57 -38.68 16.31
CA SER A 179 -18.53 -38.31 17.72
C SER A 179 -17.86 -36.98 17.93
N LEU A 180 -18.05 -36.35 19.07
CA LEU A 180 -17.34 -35.10 19.42
C LEU A 180 -15.83 -35.35 19.52
N GLU A 181 -15.42 -36.49 20.04
CA GLU A 181 -14.01 -36.90 20.15
C GLU A 181 -13.35 -37.01 18.79
N LEU A 182 -13.95 -37.74 17.85
CA LEU A 182 -13.43 -37.89 16.48
C LEU A 182 -13.42 -36.55 15.73
N THR A 183 -14.44 -35.71 15.93
CA THR A 183 -14.47 -34.37 15.32
C THR A 183 -13.33 -33.47 15.82
N ASN A 184 -13.06 -33.50 17.13
CA ASN A 184 -11.92 -32.75 17.70
C ASN A 184 -10.61 -33.32 17.17
N GLU A 185 -10.43 -34.65 17.09
CA GLU A 185 -9.23 -35.26 16.57
C GLU A 185 -8.96 -34.90 15.10
N VAL A 186 -10.02 -34.95 14.25
CA VAL A 186 -9.91 -34.43 12.86
C VAL A 186 -9.42 -33.01 12.82
N MET A 187 -9.92 -32.15 13.72
CA MET A 187 -9.45 -30.76 13.78
C MET A 187 -7.98 -30.65 14.19
N HIS A 188 -7.50 -31.53 15.08
CA HIS A 188 -6.08 -31.57 15.48
C HIS A 188 -5.16 -32.12 14.39
N GLU A 189 -5.62 -33.11 13.65
CA GLU A 189 -4.82 -33.75 12.59
C GLU A 189 -4.75 -32.96 11.28
N ALA A 190 -5.77 -32.19 10.95
CA ALA A 190 -5.83 -31.45 9.69
C ALA A 190 -4.86 -30.25 9.62
N ASP A 191 -4.67 -29.75 8.41
CA ASP A 191 -3.81 -28.57 8.17
C ASP A 191 -4.60 -27.24 8.23
N ILE A 192 -5.92 -27.31 7.94
CA ILE A 192 -6.86 -26.20 8.10
C ILE A 192 -8.25 -26.73 8.43
N ILE A 193 -8.99 -25.99 9.22
CA ILE A 193 -10.38 -26.33 9.58
C ILE A 193 -11.34 -25.40 8.84
N LEU A 194 -12.35 -26.00 8.23
CA LEU A 194 -13.48 -25.29 7.60
C LEU A 194 -14.77 -25.71 8.31
N ALA A 195 -15.13 -25.00 9.38
CA ALA A 195 -16.22 -25.36 10.26
C ALA A 195 -17.48 -24.52 9.98
N THR A 196 -18.62 -25.21 9.80
CA THR A 196 -19.95 -24.62 9.77
C THR A 196 -20.79 -25.30 10.84
N GLY A 197 -21.22 -24.55 11.84
CA GLY A 197 -21.94 -25.14 12.95
C GLY A 197 -22.33 -24.13 14.02
N GLY A 198 -22.90 -24.60 15.13
CA GLY A 198 -23.26 -23.73 16.25
C GLY A 198 -22.04 -23.11 16.96
N PRO A 199 -22.25 -22.09 17.84
CA PRO A 199 -21.16 -21.33 18.48
C PRO A 199 -20.15 -22.22 19.22
N GLY A 200 -20.58 -23.30 19.85
CA GLY A 200 -19.69 -24.25 20.55
C GLY A 200 -18.71 -24.94 19.60
N MET A 201 -19.17 -25.38 18.43
CA MET A 201 -18.33 -26.02 17.43
C MET A 201 -17.32 -25.05 16.80
N VAL A 202 -17.76 -23.83 16.53
CA VAL A 202 -16.88 -22.77 16.03
C VAL A 202 -15.79 -22.44 17.06
N LYS A 203 -16.15 -22.36 18.34
CA LYS A 203 -15.18 -22.16 19.42
C LYS A 203 -14.18 -23.31 19.51
N SER A 204 -14.62 -24.56 19.37
CA SER A 204 -13.72 -25.73 19.33
C SER A 204 -12.76 -25.66 18.15
N ALA A 205 -13.22 -25.27 16.96
CA ALA A 205 -12.39 -25.11 15.78
C ALA A 205 -11.27 -24.06 16.02
N TYR A 206 -11.60 -22.88 16.55
CA TYR A 206 -10.59 -21.85 16.84
C TYR A 206 -9.68 -22.19 18.02
N SER A 207 -10.12 -23.06 18.92
CA SER A 207 -9.33 -23.50 20.10
C SER A 207 -8.45 -24.73 19.81
N SER A 208 -8.52 -25.31 18.60
CA SER A 208 -7.76 -26.52 18.23
C SER A 208 -6.26 -26.31 18.04
N GLY A 209 -5.81 -25.04 17.96
CA GLY A 209 -4.41 -24.69 17.66
C GLY A 209 -4.04 -24.80 16.17
N LYS A 210 -5.02 -25.05 15.29
CA LYS A 210 -4.85 -25.09 13.83
C LYS A 210 -5.47 -23.85 13.18
N PRO A 211 -5.00 -23.46 12.00
CA PRO A 211 -5.71 -22.45 11.20
C PRO A 211 -7.17 -22.88 10.99
N ALA A 212 -8.10 -22.00 11.30
CA ALA A 212 -9.51 -22.29 11.22
C ALA A 212 -10.29 -21.17 10.52
N ILE A 213 -11.25 -21.57 9.71
CA ILE A 213 -12.29 -20.73 9.14
C ILE A 213 -13.62 -21.28 9.69
N GLY A 214 -14.08 -20.68 10.78
CA GLY A 214 -15.32 -21.05 11.44
C GLY A 214 -16.36 -19.98 11.24
N VAL A 215 -17.61 -20.39 11.02
CA VAL A 215 -18.74 -19.48 10.83
C VAL A 215 -19.82 -19.82 11.85
N GLY A 216 -20.20 -18.77 12.62
CA GLY A 216 -21.17 -18.88 13.70
C GLY A 216 -22.62 -18.60 13.28
N ALA A 217 -23.47 -18.42 14.30
CA ALA A 217 -24.87 -18.05 14.17
C ALA A 217 -25.05 -16.64 13.59
N GLY A 218 -26.17 -16.42 12.92
CA GLY A 218 -26.58 -15.12 12.41
C GLY A 218 -27.89 -14.66 13.04
N ASN A 219 -27.98 -13.40 13.47
CA ASN A 219 -29.21 -12.79 13.93
C ASN A 219 -29.52 -11.55 13.07
N THR A 220 -29.90 -11.82 11.81
CA THR A 220 -30.08 -10.79 10.78
C THR A 220 -31.25 -9.86 11.08
N PRO A 221 -31.03 -8.59 11.47
CA PRO A 221 -32.09 -7.60 11.56
C PRO A 221 -32.39 -7.00 10.20
N VAL A 222 -33.65 -6.62 9.98
CA VAL A 222 -34.11 -5.91 8.80
C VAL A 222 -34.79 -4.61 9.21
N ILE A 223 -34.49 -3.52 8.50
CA ILE A 223 -35.22 -2.25 8.63
C ILE A 223 -36.03 -2.07 7.35
N ILE A 224 -37.33 -1.74 7.48
CA ILE A 224 -38.14 -1.23 6.37
C ILE A 224 -38.31 0.26 6.61
N ASP A 225 -37.62 1.08 5.82
CA ASP A 225 -37.70 2.54 5.91
C ASP A 225 -39.06 3.05 5.34
N GLU A 226 -39.49 4.21 5.78
CA GLU A 226 -40.74 4.83 5.30
C GLU A 226 -40.78 5.11 3.80
N THR A 227 -39.59 5.15 3.14
CA THR A 227 -39.44 5.38 1.71
C THR A 227 -39.37 4.08 0.89
N ALA A 228 -39.44 2.92 1.55
CA ALA A 228 -39.35 1.63 0.90
C ALA A 228 -40.59 1.29 0.06
N ASP A 229 -40.41 0.51 -0.99
CA ASP A 229 -41.53 -0.22 -1.60
C ASP A 229 -41.95 -1.35 -0.64
N ILE A 230 -43.04 -1.13 0.08
CA ILE A 230 -43.56 -2.04 1.10
C ILE A 230 -43.89 -3.41 0.51
N LYS A 231 -44.48 -3.45 -0.67
CA LYS A 231 -44.86 -4.74 -1.32
C LYS A 231 -43.63 -5.56 -1.69
N MET A 232 -42.62 -4.91 -2.22
CA MET A 232 -41.35 -5.55 -2.57
C MET A 232 -40.64 -6.00 -1.29
N ALA A 233 -40.55 -5.15 -0.25
CA ALA A 233 -39.88 -5.45 1.00
C ALA A 233 -40.50 -6.67 1.70
N VAL A 234 -41.83 -6.64 1.91
CA VAL A 234 -42.56 -7.74 2.55
C VAL A 234 -42.48 -9.04 1.75
N ASN A 235 -42.62 -8.97 0.41
CA ASN A 235 -42.47 -10.14 -0.44
C ASN A 235 -41.05 -10.75 -0.32
N SER A 236 -40.03 -9.93 -0.34
CA SER A 236 -38.62 -10.35 -0.24
C SER A 236 -38.36 -11.01 1.11
N ILE A 237 -38.82 -10.42 2.21
CA ILE A 237 -38.68 -10.98 3.56
C ILE A 237 -39.39 -12.33 3.67
N ILE A 238 -40.63 -12.46 3.19
CA ILE A 238 -41.36 -13.72 3.20
C ILE A 238 -40.61 -14.78 2.39
N HIS A 239 -40.21 -14.44 1.17
CA HIS A 239 -39.46 -15.33 0.29
C HIS A 239 -38.19 -15.86 0.95
N SER A 240 -37.42 -14.96 1.55
CA SER A 240 -36.18 -15.30 2.27
C SER A 240 -36.45 -16.14 3.53
N LYS A 241 -37.41 -15.75 4.33
CA LYS A 241 -37.69 -16.38 5.62
C LYS A 241 -38.37 -17.76 5.50
N THR A 242 -39.04 -18.00 4.40
CA THR A 242 -39.68 -19.31 4.11
C THR A 242 -38.77 -20.26 3.32
N PHE A 243 -37.69 -19.78 2.74
CA PHE A 243 -36.74 -20.58 2.01
C PHE A 243 -36.12 -21.67 2.90
N ASP A 244 -36.36 -22.89 2.57
CA ASP A 244 -36.01 -24.07 3.37
C ASP A 244 -36.39 -23.94 4.85
N ASN A 245 -37.59 -23.40 5.09
CA ASN A 245 -38.12 -23.07 6.43
C ASN A 245 -37.15 -22.20 7.29
N GLY A 246 -36.50 -21.23 6.68
CA GLY A 246 -35.65 -20.23 7.38
C GLY A 246 -34.32 -20.76 7.93
N MET A 247 -33.83 -21.89 7.37
CA MET A 247 -32.59 -22.50 7.84
C MET A 247 -31.30 -21.88 7.30
N ILE A 248 -31.35 -20.91 6.37
CA ILE A 248 -30.17 -20.14 5.98
C ILE A 248 -29.83 -19.19 7.12
N CYS A 249 -28.59 -19.23 7.61
CA CYS A 249 -28.14 -18.40 8.73
C CYS A 249 -28.19 -16.88 8.46
N ALA A 250 -28.25 -16.47 7.19
CA ALA A 250 -28.46 -15.08 6.77
C ALA A 250 -29.94 -14.69 6.71
N SER A 251 -30.91 -15.62 6.93
CA SER A 251 -32.33 -15.28 6.85
C SER A 251 -32.72 -14.29 7.94
N GLU A 252 -33.69 -13.44 7.63
CA GLU A 252 -34.21 -12.42 8.52
C GLU A 252 -34.73 -13.00 9.83
N GLN A 253 -34.28 -12.49 10.96
CA GLN A 253 -34.72 -12.90 12.29
C GLN A 253 -35.69 -11.89 12.92
N SER A 254 -35.59 -10.63 12.48
CA SER A 254 -36.44 -9.54 12.95
C SER A 254 -36.67 -8.51 11.86
N VAL A 255 -37.76 -7.78 11.94
CA VAL A 255 -38.07 -6.62 11.12
C VAL A 255 -38.43 -5.43 11.99
N THR A 256 -37.78 -4.29 11.79
CA THR A 256 -38.09 -3.02 12.49
C THR A 256 -38.74 -2.08 11.49
N VAL A 257 -39.89 -1.53 11.85
CA VAL A 257 -40.73 -0.74 10.99
C VAL A 257 -41.07 0.59 11.66
N PRO A 258 -40.97 1.74 10.99
CA PRO A 258 -41.43 3.03 11.46
C PRO A 258 -42.92 3.04 11.78
N ASP A 259 -43.36 3.77 12.85
CA ASP A 259 -44.74 3.91 13.24
C ASP A 259 -45.64 4.39 12.09
N SER A 260 -45.12 5.29 11.23
CA SER A 260 -45.82 5.88 10.09
C SER A 260 -46.36 4.86 9.08
N ILE A 261 -45.63 3.76 8.86
CA ILE A 261 -45.97 2.72 7.84
C ILE A 261 -46.29 1.35 8.51
N TYR A 262 -46.23 1.27 9.84
CA TYR A 262 -46.32 -0.01 10.56
C TYR A 262 -47.59 -0.80 10.23
N ASN A 263 -48.73 -0.14 10.25
CA ASN A 263 -50.01 -0.78 9.99
C ASN A 263 -50.15 -1.24 8.52
N GLU A 264 -49.52 -0.52 7.58
CA GLU A 264 -49.49 -0.91 6.14
C GLU A 264 -48.63 -2.15 5.95
N VAL A 265 -47.44 -2.16 6.51
CA VAL A 265 -46.52 -3.32 6.47
C VAL A 265 -47.18 -4.54 7.13
N LYS A 266 -47.83 -4.37 8.27
CA LYS A 266 -48.55 -5.43 8.99
C LYS A 266 -49.69 -6.01 8.12
N LYS A 267 -50.48 -5.18 7.44
CA LYS A 267 -51.54 -5.61 6.52
C LYS A 267 -50.97 -6.38 5.34
N GLU A 268 -49.86 -5.94 4.79
CA GLU A 268 -49.22 -6.61 3.66
C GLU A 268 -48.65 -7.99 4.05
N PHE A 269 -48.04 -8.14 5.23
CA PHE A 269 -47.65 -9.44 5.76
C PHE A 269 -48.85 -10.37 5.93
N ALA A 270 -49.93 -9.90 6.56
CA ALA A 270 -51.16 -10.67 6.77
C ALA A 270 -51.80 -11.08 5.43
N TYR A 271 -51.90 -10.17 4.47
CA TYR A 271 -52.43 -10.42 3.14
C TYR A 271 -51.67 -11.56 2.42
N ARG A 272 -50.36 -11.65 2.64
CA ARG A 272 -49.50 -12.67 2.03
C ARG A 272 -49.40 -13.97 2.84
N GLY A 273 -50.25 -14.15 3.86
CA GLY A 273 -50.39 -15.41 4.61
C GLY A 273 -49.49 -15.55 5.81
N CYS A 274 -49.01 -14.45 6.36
CA CYS A 274 -48.30 -14.46 7.66
C CYS A 274 -49.32 -14.31 8.80
N TYR A 275 -49.09 -15.00 9.92
CA TYR A 275 -49.92 -14.98 11.08
C TYR A 275 -49.35 -14.15 12.21
N PHE A 276 -50.08 -13.13 12.66
CA PHE A 276 -49.70 -12.30 13.81
C PHE A 276 -50.20 -12.95 15.09
N LEU A 277 -49.29 -13.30 15.98
CA LEU A 277 -49.58 -13.97 17.23
C LEU A 277 -50.31 -13.00 18.17
N LYS A 278 -51.40 -13.48 18.80
CA LYS A 278 -52.10 -12.74 19.87
C LYS A 278 -51.30 -12.80 21.15
N LYS A 279 -51.64 -11.96 22.13
CA LYS A 279 -50.88 -11.79 23.37
C LYS A 279 -50.70 -13.10 24.14
N ASP A 280 -51.73 -13.92 24.23
CA ASP A 280 -51.72 -15.22 24.89
C ASP A 280 -50.98 -16.30 24.07
N GLU A 281 -50.91 -16.14 22.75
CA GLU A 281 -50.18 -17.02 21.82
C GLU A 281 -48.69 -16.74 21.83
N LEU A 282 -48.30 -15.44 22.01
CA LEU A 282 -46.88 -15.04 22.08
C LEU A 282 -46.15 -15.82 23.18
N ASP A 283 -46.70 -15.89 24.40
CA ASP A 283 -46.07 -16.58 25.53
C ASP A 283 -45.91 -18.10 25.30
N LYS A 284 -46.81 -18.70 24.56
CA LYS A 284 -46.75 -20.11 24.19
C LYS A 284 -45.62 -20.35 23.18
N VAL A 285 -45.50 -19.46 22.17
CA VAL A 285 -44.46 -19.53 21.18
C VAL A 285 -43.08 -19.21 21.78
N ARG A 286 -42.93 -18.22 22.66
CA ARG A 286 -41.70 -17.95 23.44
C ARG A 286 -41.15 -19.22 24.09
N LYS A 287 -42.01 -19.92 24.85
CA LYS A 287 -41.63 -21.18 25.54
C LYS A 287 -41.31 -22.34 24.58
N THR A 288 -41.72 -22.24 23.30
CA THR A 288 -41.45 -23.21 22.27
C THR A 288 -40.15 -22.96 21.53
N ILE A 289 -39.83 -21.67 21.24
CA ILE A 289 -38.62 -21.33 20.50
C ILE A 289 -37.33 -21.41 21.31
N ILE A 290 -37.39 -21.05 22.61
CA ILE A 290 -36.21 -21.14 23.50
C ILE A 290 -36.57 -22.07 24.69
N ILE A 291 -35.71 -23.06 24.90
CA ILE A 291 -35.86 -24.01 26.04
C ILE A 291 -34.53 -24.03 26.81
N GLY A 292 -34.58 -23.73 28.09
CA GLY A 292 -33.39 -23.74 28.97
C GLY A 292 -32.29 -22.73 28.47
N GLY A 293 -32.72 -21.58 27.94
CA GLY A 293 -31.80 -20.56 27.42
C GLY A 293 -31.16 -20.86 26.06
N SER A 294 -31.58 -21.94 25.40
CA SER A 294 -31.04 -22.33 24.10
C SER A 294 -32.14 -22.52 23.06
N LEU A 295 -31.79 -22.33 21.77
CA LEU A 295 -32.72 -22.58 20.66
C LEU A 295 -33.24 -24.02 20.71
N ASN A 296 -34.55 -24.20 20.65
CA ASN A 296 -35.18 -25.54 20.59
C ASN A 296 -34.87 -26.22 19.25
N ALA A 297 -34.01 -27.22 19.28
CA ALA A 297 -33.59 -27.93 18.07
C ALA A 297 -34.77 -28.63 17.31
N LYS A 298 -35.95 -28.79 17.94
CA LYS A 298 -37.12 -29.41 17.33
C LYS A 298 -37.87 -28.48 16.37
N ILE A 299 -37.69 -27.13 16.50
CA ILE A 299 -38.36 -26.17 15.61
C ILE A 299 -37.51 -25.87 14.37
N VAL A 300 -36.20 -26.17 14.41
CA VAL A 300 -35.30 -25.85 13.32
C VAL A 300 -35.74 -26.52 12.02
N GLY A 301 -35.95 -25.71 10.99
CA GLY A 301 -36.37 -26.16 9.67
C GLY A 301 -37.82 -26.74 9.61
N GLN A 302 -38.64 -26.54 10.64
CA GLN A 302 -40.06 -26.89 10.64
C GLN A 302 -40.91 -25.78 10.01
N SER A 303 -42.08 -26.11 9.44
CA SER A 303 -43.03 -25.11 8.93
C SER A 303 -43.65 -24.27 10.07
N ALA A 304 -44.13 -23.09 9.74
CA ALA A 304 -44.83 -22.23 10.70
C ALA A 304 -46.06 -22.94 11.33
N PHE A 305 -46.78 -23.70 10.56
CA PHE A 305 -47.92 -24.51 11.03
C PHE A 305 -47.48 -25.55 12.09
N LYS A 306 -46.39 -26.28 11.82
CA LYS A 306 -45.87 -27.28 12.74
C LYS A 306 -45.37 -26.67 14.06
N ILE A 307 -44.71 -25.49 13.99
CA ILE A 307 -44.26 -24.78 15.19
C ILE A 307 -45.45 -24.27 16.00
N ALA A 308 -46.50 -23.78 15.35
CA ALA A 308 -47.72 -23.34 16.02
C ALA A 308 -48.40 -24.53 16.72
N GLU A 309 -48.48 -25.69 16.07
CA GLU A 309 -49.01 -26.95 16.67
C GLU A 309 -48.19 -27.33 17.92
N MET A 310 -46.87 -27.32 17.83
CA MET A 310 -45.98 -27.57 18.98
C MET A 310 -46.14 -26.60 20.12
N ALA A 311 -46.48 -25.35 19.83
CA ALA A 311 -46.78 -24.32 20.80
C ALA A 311 -48.22 -24.35 21.36
N GLY A 312 -49.09 -25.22 20.83
CA GLY A 312 -50.50 -25.25 21.17
C GLY A 312 -51.24 -24.01 20.69
N VAL A 313 -50.90 -23.47 19.51
CA VAL A 313 -51.53 -22.34 18.84
C VAL A 313 -52.19 -22.79 17.57
N SER A 314 -53.43 -22.41 17.33
CA SER A 314 -54.20 -22.81 16.12
C SER A 314 -54.02 -21.74 15.03
N VAL A 315 -53.46 -22.11 13.91
CA VAL A 315 -53.23 -21.23 12.75
C VAL A 315 -53.68 -21.93 11.48
N PRO A 316 -53.98 -21.24 10.36
CA PRO A 316 -54.22 -21.84 9.07
C PRO A 316 -53.05 -22.73 8.62
N GLU A 317 -53.33 -23.86 8.00
CA GLU A 317 -52.30 -24.82 7.54
C GLU A 317 -51.29 -24.21 6.58
N ASN A 318 -51.74 -23.25 5.76
CA ASN A 318 -50.92 -22.53 4.76
C ASN A 318 -50.21 -21.31 5.34
N THR A 319 -50.16 -21.15 6.67
CA THR A 319 -49.41 -20.07 7.34
C THR A 319 -47.93 -20.13 6.97
N LYS A 320 -47.42 -18.99 6.46
CA LYS A 320 -46.03 -18.89 5.98
C LYS A 320 -45.04 -18.55 7.08
N ILE A 321 -45.38 -17.59 7.92
CA ILE A 321 -44.54 -17.10 9.01
C ILE A 321 -45.40 -16.80 10.24
N LEU A 322 -44.91 -17.17 11.43
CA LEU A 322 -45.44 -16.69 12.69
C LEU A 322 -44.75 -15.40 13.08
N ILE A 323 -45.49 -14.30 13.19
CA ILE A 323 -44.95 -13.00 13.55
C ILE A 323 -45.33 -12.64 14.98
N GLY A 324 -44.30 -12.42 15.82
CA GLY A 324 -44.46 -11.88 17.16
C GLY A 324 -44.22 -10.36 17.16
N GLU A 325 -45.25 -9.60 17.52
CA GLU A 325 -45.09 -8.17 17.81
C GLU A 325 -44.49 -8.00 19.22
N VAL A 326 -43.24 -7.60 19.29
CA VAL A 326 -42.47 -7.51 20.55
C VAL A 326 -41.80 -6.14 20.68
N GLU A 327 -41.54 -5.70 21.91
CA GLU A 327 -40.95 -4.38 22.19
C GLU A 327 -39.46 -4.48 22.51
N SER A 328 -39.07 -5.48 23.29
CA SER A 328 -37.71 -5.65 23.77
C SER A 328 -36.82 -6.30 22.67
N VAL A 329 -35.67 -5.69 22.44
CA VAL A 329 -34.59 -6.24 21.60
C VAL A 329 -33.49 -6.89 22.43
N ASP A 330 -33.66 -6.94 23.76
CA ASP A 330 -32.72 -7.59 24.66
C ASP A 330 -32.75 -9.10 24.50
N ILE A 331 -31.63 -9.78 24.71
CA ILE A 331 -31.50 -11.23 24.57
C ILE A 331 -32.34 -12.01 25.56
N SER A 332 -32.91 -11.37 26.59
CA SER A 332 -33.89 -11.97 27.47
C SER A 332 -35.27 -12.16 26.83
N GLU A 333 -35.52 -11.50 25.69
CA GLU A 333 -36.71 -11.74 24.86
C GLU A 333 -36.44 -12.88 23.89
N GLU A 334 -37.19 -13.95 23.94
CA GLU A 334 -36.98 -15.14 23.11
C GLU A 334 -37.09 -14.85 21.61
N PHE A 335 -37.94 -13.89 21.21
CA PHE A 335 -38.05 -13.47 19.81
C PHE A 335 -36.83 -12.69 19.31
N ALA A 336 -35.95 -12.19 20.20
CA ALA A 336 -34.72 -11.50 19.81
C ALA A 336 -33.59 -12.44 19.37
N HIS A 337 -33.74 -13.74 19.63
CA HIS A 337 -32.75 -14.77 19.24
C HIS A 337 -32.81 -15.19 17.76
N GLU A 338 -31.75 -15.85 17.28
CA GLU A 338 -31.79 -16.62 16.03
C GLU A 338 -32.77 -17.81 16.19
N LYS A 339 -33.60 -18.03 15.20
CA LYS A 339 -34.68 -19.04 15.29
C LYS A 339 -34.56 -20.16 14.28
N LEU A 340 -33.81 -19.99 13.18
CA LEU A 340 -33.62 -20.95 12.09
C LEU A 340 -34.93 -21.66 11.65
N SER A 341 -36.01 -20.86 11.61
CA SER A 341 -37.38 -21.32 11.37
C SER A 341 -38.24 -20.14 10.91
N PRO A 342 -39.44 -20.37 10.32
CA PRO A 342 -40.32 -19.30 9.87
C PRO A 342 -41.06 -18.61 11.04
N VAL A 343 -40.28 -18.13 12.01
CA VAL A 343 -40.72 -17.28 13.12
C VAL A 343 -39.97 -15.96 13.06
N LEU A 344 -40.69 -14.82 13.07
CA LEU A 344 -40.15 -13.49 12.89
C LEU A 344 -40.56 -12.56 14.02
N ALA A 345 -39.63 -11.79 14.58
CA ALA A 345 -39.93 -10.65 15.48
C ALA A 345 -40.30 -9.44 14.63
N MET A 346 -41.30 -8.67 15.08
CA MET A 346 -41.66 -7.38 14.48
C MET A 346 -41.63 -6.28 15.51
N TYR A 347 -40.81 -5.27 15.29
CA TYR A 347 -40.60 -4.14 16.19
C TYR A 347 -41.12 -2.84 15.58
N LYS A 348 -41.61 -1.94 16.40
CA LYS A 348 -41.90 -0.56 16.03
C LYS A 348 -40.72 0.33 16.32
N ALA A 349 -40.56 1.39 15.53
CA ALA A 349 -39.64 2.49 15.80
C ALA A 349 -40.33 3.84 15.54
N LYS A 350 -40.11 4.82 16.43
CA LYS A 350 -40.64 6.18 16.25
C LYS A 350 -39.82 6.98 15.25
N THR A 351 -38.55 6.72 15.16
CA THR A 351 -37.58 7.41 14.30
C THR A 351 -36.65 6.39 13.60
N PHE A 352 -36.00 6.84 12.56
CA PHE A 352 -34.97 6.03 11.88
C PHE A 352 -33.83 5.66 12.83
N ASP A 353 -33.38 6.62 13.69
CA ASP A 353 -32.30 6.37 14.66
C ASP A 353 -32.70 5.30 15.69
N GLU A 354 -33.97 5.27 16.12
CA GLU A 354 -34.48 4.20 17.00
C GLU A 354 -34.47 2.84 16.27
N ALA A 355 -34.81 2.82 14.99
CA ALA A 355 -34.73 1.59 14.19
C ALA A 355 -33.30 1.09 14.07
N ILE A 356 -32.34 2.00 13.84
CA ILE A 356 -30.91 1.69 13.81
C ILE A 356 -30.45 1.13 15.17
N ALA A 357 -30.78 1.80 16.28
CA ALA A 357 -30.38 1.37 17.63
C ALA A 357 -30.93 -0.03 17.97
N LYS A 358 -32.18 -0.34 17.58
CA LYS A 358 -32.75 -1.68 17.73
C LYS A 358 -31.99 -2.72 16.91
N ALA A 359 -31.67 -2.43 15.66
CA ALA A 359 -30.93 -3.32 14.79
C ALA A 359 -29.49 -3.56 15.29
N GLU A 360 -28.79 -2.50 15.76
CA GLU A 360 -27.47 -2.61 16.40
C GLU A 360 -27.50 -3.54 17.61
N ARG A 361 -28.52 -3.39 18.48
CA ARG A 361 -28.64 -4.21 19.67
C ARG A 361 -28.83 -5.70 19.32
N LEU A 362 -29.69 -6.00 18.35
CA LEU A 362 -29.93 -7.37 17.87
C LEU A 362 -28.67 -7.99 17.25
N VAL A 363 -27.86 -7.21 16.51
CA VAL A 363 -26.57 -7.66 16.00
C VAL A 363 -25.59 -7.92 17.15
N ALA A 364 -25.53 -7.02 18.12
CA ALA A 364 -24.62 -7.12 19.27
C ALA A 364 -24.85 -8.38 20.11
N ASP A 365 -26.10 -8.74 20.32
CA ASP A 365 -26.46 -9.83 21.21
C ASP A 365 -26.38 -11.24 20.58
N GLY A 366 -26.30 -11.35 19.23
CA GLY A 366 -26.29 -12.68 18.64
C GLY A 366 -25.91 -12.78 17.15
N GLY A 367 -25.51 -11.64 16.52
CA GLY A 367 -25.30 -11.61 15.09
C GLY A 367 -24.06 -10.85 14.63
N TYR A 368 -23.12 -10.55 15.52
CA TYR A 368 -21.91 -9.79 15.16
C TYR A 368 -21.20 -10.37 13.95
N GLY A 369 -20.92 -9.48 12.99
CA GLY A 369 -20.18 -9.78 11.77
C GLY A 369 -21.01 -10.54 10.71
N HIS A 370 -22.23 -11.01 10.99
CA HIS A 370 -22.93 -11.87 10.03
C HIS A 370 -23.59 -11.06 8.90
N THR A 371 -24.84 -10.68 9.01
CA THR A 371 -25.63 -10.06 7.94
C THR A 371 -26.63 -9.07 8.53
N SER A 372 -26.89 -7.95 7.86
CA SER A 372 -28.00 -7.05 8.08
C SER A 372 -28.66 -6.65 6.76
N ALA A 373 -29.93 -6.22 6.80
CA ALA A 373 -30.62 -5.80 5.61
C ALA A 373 -31.46 -4.52 5.86
N ILE A 374 -31.67 -3.76 4.80
CA ILE A 374 -32.53 -2.59 4.80
C ILE A 374 -33.29 -2.49 3.48
N TYR A 375 -34.58 -2.15 3.58
CA TYR A 375 -35.42 -1.79 2.43
C TYR A 375 -35.70 -0.30 2.49
N ILE A 376 -35.32 0.42 1.43
CA ILE A 376 -35.27 1.88 1.41
C ILE A 376 -35.22 2.39 -0.03
N ASP A 377 -35.66 3.62 -0.32
CA ASP A 377 -35.31 4.28 -1.57
C ASP A 377 -33.80 4.54 -1.59
N VAL A 378 -33.09 4.01 -2.59
CA VAL A 378 -31.61 4.10 -2.73
C VAL A 378 -31.09 5.54 -2.88
N ASN A 379 -31.97 6.50 -3.12
CA ASN A 379 -31.64 7.93 -3.14
C ASN A 379 -31.51 8.52 -1.72
N GLN A 380 -31.95 7.83 -0.68
CA GLN A 380 -31.77 8.22 0.73
C GLN A 380 -30.34 7.94 1.22
N LYS A 381 -29.35 8.54 0.57
CA LYS A 381 -27.92 8.26 0.77
C LYS A 381 -27.44 8.51 2.21
N GLU A 382 -27.99 9.53 2.88
CA GLU A 382 -27.65 9.83 4.29
C GLU A 382 -28.11 8.73 5.22
N LYS A 383 -29.36 8.26 5.10
CA LYS A 383 -29.88 7.13 5.89
C LYS A 383 -29.10 5.84 5.61
N LEU A 384 -28.75 5.56 4.34
CA LEU A 384 -27.92 4.43 3.99
C LEU A 384 -26.54 4.50 4.64
N ALA A 385 -25.89 5.66 4.59
CA ALA A 385 -24.58 5.86 5.21
C ALA A 385 -24.64 5.69 6.75
N ILE A 386 -25.72 6.14 7.41
CA ILE A 386 -25.92 5.91 8.84
C ILE A 386 -26.07 4.40 9.12
N HIS A 387 -26.87 3.68 8.35
CA HIS A 387 -27.05 2.23 8.48
C HIS A 387 -25.74 1.48 8.25
N GLU A 388 -25.01 1.80 7.18
CA GLU A 388 -23.71 1.19 6.85
C GLU A 388 -22.68 1.37 7.97
N LYS A 389 -22.63 2.56 8.56
CA LYS A 389 -21.72 2.88 9.67
C LYS A 389 -22.10 2.17 10.97
N ALA A 390 -23.40 2.05 11.27
CA ALA A 390 -23.91 1.47 12.50
C ALA A 390 -23.79 -0.06 12.53
N MET A 391 -24.09 -0.72 11.42
CA MET A 391 -24.16 -2.19 11.38
C MET A 391 -22.77 -2.85 11.39
N LYS A 392 -22.41 -3.48 12.49
CA LYS A 392 -21.21 -4.32 12.60
C LYS A 392 -21.43 -5.71 12.00
N THR A 393 -21.71 -5.73 10.69
CA THR A 393 -21.94 -6.94 9.88
C THR A 393 -21.08 -6.90 8.62
N CYS A 394 -20.56 -8.04 8.17
CA CYS A 394 -19.73 -8.15 6.97
C CYS A 394 -20.54 -8.09 5.68
N ARG A 395 -21.85 -8.26 5.74
CA ARG A 395 -22.80 -8.21 4.63
C ARG A 395 -23.94 -7.27 5.01
N ILE A 396 -24.06 -6.19 4.25
CA ILE A 396 -25.18 -5.26 4.35
C ILE A 396 -25.95 -5.35 3.03
N LEU A 397 -27.21 -5.76 3.10
CA LEU A 397 -28.04 -6.02 1.95
C LEU A 397 -29.09 -4.93 1.81
N VAL A 398 -29.12 -4.27 0.66
CA VAL A 398 -30.08 -3.20 0.37
C VAL A 398 -31.11 -3.73 -0.62
N ASN A 399 -32.39 -3.64 -0.28
CA ASN A 399 -33.52 -4.07 -1.13
C ASN A 399 -33.40 -5.52 -1.64
N THR A 400 -32.82 -6.41 -0.82
CA THR A 400 -32.48 -7.77 -1.24
C THR A 400 -32.89 -8.77 -0.17
N PRO A 401 -33.55 -9.92 -0.54
CA PRO A 401 -33.86 -10.99 0.42
C PRO A 401 -32.57 -11.53 1.05
N ALA A 402 -32.49 -11.55 2.38
CA ALA A 402 -31.22 -11.75 3.08
C ALA A 402 -30.69 -13.20 2.93
N ALA A 403 -31.53 -14.23 2.90
CA ALA A 403 -31.10 -15.61 2.69
C ALA A 403 -30.40 -15.81 1.35
N TYR A 404 -30.93 -15.20 0.28
CA TYR A 404 -30.39 -15.34 -1.08
C TYR A 404 -29.21 -14.37 -1.31
N GLY A 405 -29.36 -13.11 -0.88
CA GLY A 405 -28.30 -12.13 -1.02
C GLY A 405 -27.05 -12.47 -0.23
N GLY A 406 -27.21 -12.98 0.99
CA GLY A 406 -26.09 -13.33 1.87
C GLY A 406 -25.18 -14.42 1.33
N ILE A 407 -25.74 -15.44 0.70
CA ILE A 407 -24.95 -16.53 0.06
C ILE A 407 -24.26 -16.08 -1.24
N GLY A 408 -24.72 -14.97 -1.87
CA GLY A 408 -24.08 -14.37 -3.04
C GLY A 408 -24.60 -14.86 -4.40
N ASP A 409 -24.35 -14.07 -5.41
CA ASP A 409 -24.52 -14.33 -6.86
C ASP A 409 -25.92 -14.70 -7.36
N LEU A 410 -26.98 -14.46 -6.58
CA LEU A 410 -28.35 -14.78 -7.01
C LEU A 410 -29.14 -13.59 -7.60
N TYR A 411 -28.64 -12.36 -7.50
CA TYR A 411 -29.33 -11.12 -7.91
C TYR A 411 -28.45 -10.16 -8.72
N ASN A 412 -27.58 -10.68 -9.60
CA ASN A 412 -26.71 -9.89 -10.47
C ASN A 412 -25.73 -8.93 -9.75
N PHE A 413 -25.40 -9.19 -8.50
CA PHE A 413 -24.35 -8.47 -7.81
C PHE A 413 -23.15 -9.38 -7.51
N LYS A 414 -21.97 -8.81 -7.51
CA LYS A 414 -20.69 -9.54 -7.38
C LYS A 414 -20.29 -9.85 -5.92
N LEU A 415 -21.20 -10.41 -5.13
CA LEU A 415 -20.83 -11.05 -3.89
C LEU A 415 -20.48 -12.50 -4.18
N ALA A 416 -19.28 -12.94 -3.80
CA ALA A 416 -18.82 -14.29 -4.10
C ALA A 416 -19.80 -15.35 -3.54
N PRO A 417 -20.21 -16.34 -4.33
CA PRO A 417 -21.13 -17.39 -3.86
C PRO A 417 -20.44 -18.27 -2.82
N SER A 418 -21.13 -18.52 -1.71
CA SER A 418 -20.60 -19.32 -0.61
C SER A 418 -21.70 -19.90 0.28
N LEU A 419 -21.43 -21.06 0.85
CA LEU A 419 -22.20 -21.62 1.98
C LEU A 419 -21.44 -21.55 3.32
N THR A 420 -20.37 -20.73 3.36
CA THR A 420 -19.62 -20.43 4.57
C THR A 420 -19.39 -18.92 4.63
N LEU A 421 -20.16 -18.26 5.48
CA LEU A 421 -20.31 -16.79 5.51
C LEU A 421 -19.44 -16.20 6.63
N GLY A 422 -18.20 -15.81 6.33
CA GLY A 422 -17.29 -15.25 7.32
C GLY A 422 -17.84 -14.00 8.02
N CYS A 423 -17.63 -13.88 9.30
CA CYS A 423 -18.16 -12.82 10.16
C CYS A 423 -17.08 -11.84 10.67
N GLY A 424 -15.84 -12.00 10.21
CA GLY A 424 -14.71 -11.15 10.61
C GLY A 424 -14.42 -11.17 12.10
N SER A 425 -13.57 -10.27 12.55
CA SER A 425 -13.19 -10.14 13.97
C SER A 425 -14.39 -9.81 14.86
N TRP A 426 -15.41 -9.13 14.35
CA TRP A 426 -16.64 -8.85 15.08
C TRP A 426 -17.35 -10.14 15.54
N GLY A 427 -17.43 -11.14 14.65
CA GLY A 427 -18.01 -12.46 14.95
C GLY A 427 -16.98 -13.48 15.48
N GLY A 428 -15.78 -13.04 15.87
CA GLY A 428 -14.72 -13.94 16.31
C GLY A 428 -14.19 -14.85 15.20
N ASN A 429 -14.27 -14.43 13.92
CA ASN A 429 -13.84 -15.21 12.77
C ASN A 429 -12.56 -14.64 12.14
N SER A 430 -11.78 -15.49 11.48
CA SER A 430 -10.58 -15.12 10.76
C SER A 430 -10.83 -14.54 9.36
N VAL A 431 -12.07 -14.62 8.85
CA VAL A 431 -12.46 -14.15 7.51
C VAL A 431 -13.70 -13.27 7.61
N SER A 432 -13.68 -12.09 6.96
CA SER A 432 -14.78 -11.10 6.94
C SER A 432 -15.63 -11.13 5.66
N GLU A 433 -15.45 -12.14 4.81
CA GLU A 433 -16.14 -12.25 3.53
C GLU A 433 -16.66 -13.66 3.28
N ASN A 434 -17.37 -13.84 2.19
CA ASN A 434 -17.83 -15.15 1.75
C ASN A 434 -16.62 -16.04 1.40
N VAL A 435 -16.53 -17.20 2.03
CA VAL A 435 -15.39 -18.11 1.87
C VAL A 435 -15.38 -18.73 0.48
N GLY A 436 -14.25 -18.68 -0.20
CA GLY A 436 -14.02 -19.21 -1.53
C GLY A 436 -12.62 -19.79 -1.70
N VAL A 437 -12.24 -20.11 -2.93
CA VAL A 437 -10.96 -20.76 -3.28
C VAL A 437 -9.72 -20.03 -2.76
N LYS A 438 -9.72 -18.68 -2.74
CA LYS A 438 -8.59 -17.88 -2.26
C LYS A 438 -8.22 -18.10 -0.80
N HIS A 439 -9.16 -18.59 0.02
CA HIS A 439 -8.95 -18.88 1.43
C HIS A 439 -8.36 -20.27 1.68
N LEU A 440 -8.29 -21.10 0.65
CA LEU A 440 -7.85 -22.49 0.72
C LEU A 440 -6.59 -22.75 -0.13
N ILE A 441 -5.82 -21.70 -0.41
CA ILE A 441 -4.52 -21.77 -1.06
C ILE A 441 -3.48 -21.00 -0.24
N ASN A 442 -2.24 -21.48 -0.22
CA ASN A 442 -1.07 -20.72 0.20
C ASN A 442 -0.52 -19.98 -1.01
N ILE A 443 -0.08 -18.73 -0.79
CA ILE A 443 0.55 -17.92 -1.83
C ILE A 443 2.02 -17.73 -1.51
N LYS A 444 2.90 -18.25 -2.38
CA LYS A 444 4.33 -17.93 -2.36
C LYS A 444 4.57 -16.70 -3.21
N THR A 445 5.20 -15.69 -2.65
CA THR A 445 5.63 -14.52 -3.38
C THR A 445 7.11 -14.64 -3.74
N VAL A 446 7.41 -14.63 -5.04
CA VAL A 446 8.77 -14.54 -5.55
C VAL A 446 9.00 -13.09 -5.92
N ALA A 447 9.97 -12.44 -5.27
CA ALA A 447 10.38 -11.09 -5.57
C ALA A 447 11.75 -11.12 -6.26
N GLN A 448 11.82 -10.59 -7.47
CA GLN A 448 13.04 -10.50 -8.23
C GLN A 448 13.57 -9.07 -8.15
N ARG A 449 14.86 -8.92 -7.81
CA ARG A 449 15.54 -7.62 -7.84
C ARG A 449 15.36 -6.94 -9.20
N ARG A 450 15.08 -5.64 -9.19
CA ARG A 450 15.01 -4.76 -10.35
C ARG A 450 15.92 -3.55 -10.11
N GLU A 451 16.66 -3.16 -11.13
CA GLU A 451 17.65 -2.06 -11.07
C GLU A 451 17.28 -0.86 -11.94
N ASN A 452 16.09 -0.78 -12.45
CA ASN A 452 15.78 -0.03 -13.64
C ASN A 452 14.71 1.04 -13.47
N MET A 453 14.62 1.70 -12.31
CA MET A 453 13.67 2.77 -12.07
C MET A 453 14.31 4.15 -11.98
N LEU A 454 15.43 4.34 -12.68
CA LEU A 454 16.16 5.61 -12.73
C LEU A 454 15.69 6.46 -13.91
N TRP A 455 15.73 7.76 -13.74
CA TRP A 455 15.53 8.74 -14.80
C TRP A 455 16.57 9.84 -14.68
N LEU A 456 16.81 10.55 -15.78
CA LEU A 456 17.60 11.78 -15.81
C LEU A 456 16.65 12.97 -15.92
N ARG A 457 16.76 13.94 -15.02
CA ARG A 457 16.03 15.22 -15.08
C ARG A 457 17.01 16.38 -15.13
N THR A 458 16.81 17.27 -16.09
CA THR A 458 17.56 18.49 -16.31
C THR A 458 16.57 19.62 -16.57
N PRO A 459 16.96 20.90 -16.52
CA PRO A 459 16.14 22.00 -17.03
C PRO A 459 15.64 21.69 -18.46
N GLU A 460 14.49 22.23 -18.82
CA GLU A 460 13.93 22.09 -20.17
C GLU A 460 14.90 22.61 -21.22
N LYS A 461 15.65 23.70 -20.88
CA LYS A 461 16.66 24.34 -21.71
C LYS A 461 17.84 24.81 -20.89
N VAL A 462 19.02 24.66 -21.43
CA VAL A 462 20.26 25.24 -20.93
C VAL A 462 20.89 26.05 -22.06
N TYR A 463 20.87 27.38 -21.92
CA TYR A 463 21.63 28.28 -22.78
C TYR A 463 23.05 28.41 -22.26
N PHE A 464 24.01 28.33 -23.15
CA PHE A 464 25.44 28.49 -22.82
C PHE A 464 26.17 29.17 -23.96
N LYS A 465 27.26 29.79 -23.68
CA LYS A 465 28.14 30.65 -24.50
C LYS A 465 28.08 32.09 -24.08
N ARG A 466 29.19 32.76 -24.26
CA ARG A 466 29.33 34.20 -24.02
C ARG A 466 28.31 35.01 -24.81
N GLY A 467 27.59 35.88 -24.11
CA GLY A 467 26.57 36.75 -24.71
C GLY A 467 25.22 36.06 -25.00
N CYS A 468 24.96 34.88 -24.43
CA CYS A 468 23.68 34.15 -24.66
C CYS A 468 22.52 34.72 -23.82
N LEU A 469 22.76 35.48 -22.77
CA LEU A 469 21.70 35.97 -21.87
C LEU A 469 20.60 36.77 -22.60
N PRO A 470 20.89 37.82 -23.39
CA PRO A 470 19.81 38.52 -24.09
C PRO A 470 19.10 37.64 -25.15
N VAL A 471 19.80 36.67 -25.75
CA VAL A 471 19.22 35.74 -26.72
C VAL A 471 18.24 34.79 -26.06
N ALA A 472 18.59 34.24 -24.88
CA ALA A 472 17.73 33.36 -24.11
C ALA A 472 16.49 34.09 -23.57
N LEU A 473 16.65 35.34 -23.10
CA LEU A 473 15.57 36.18 -22.62
C LEU A 473 14.53 36.52 -23.70
N ASP A 474 14.96 36.63 -24.98
CA ASP A 474 14.09 36.88 -26.12
C ASP A 474 12.95 35.83 -26.23
N GLU A 475 13.23 34.62 -25.79
CA GLU A 475 12.24 33.51 -25.79
C GLU A 475 11.06 33.79 -24.84
N LEU A 476 11.31 34.46 -23.70
CA LEU A 476 10.28 34.78 -22.72
C LEU A 476 9.16 35.67 -23.32
N GLY A 477 9.53 36.65 -24.15
CA GLY A 477 8.59 37.52 -24.81
C GLY A 477 8.02 36.95 -26.12
N ASN A 478 8.91 36.55 -27.02
CA ASN A 478 8.54 36.25 -28.40
C ASN A 478 7.91 34.84 -28.58
N ILE A 479 8.29 33.87 -27.71
CA ILE A 479 7.80 32.49 -27.80
C ILE A 479 6.80 32.19 -26.68
N MET A 480 7.17 32.51 -25.45
CA MET A 480 6.38 32.13 -24.27
C MET A 480 5.32 33.18 -23.90
N HIS A 481 5.41 34.40 -24.54
CA HIS A 481 4.46 35.49 -24.32
C HIS A 481 4.31 35.93 -22.86
N LYS A 482 5.39 35.85 -22.07
CA LYS A 482 5.43 36.31 -20.69
C LYS A 482 5.27 37.84 -20.58
N LYS A 483 4.67 38.31 -19.49
CA LYS A 483 4.29 39.70 -19.33
C LYS A 483 4.90 40.37 -18.10
N ARG A 484 5.28 39.60 -17.10
CA ARG A 484 5.68 40.16 -15.76
C ARG A 484 6.82 39.33 -15.21
N ALA A 485 8.03 39.89 -15.25
CA ALA A 485 9.24 39.26 -14.75
C ALA A 485 9.60 39.75 -13.35
N PHE A 486 9.87 38.83 -12.41
CA PHE A 486 10.37 39.19 -11.08
C PHE A 486 11.81 38.72 -10.93
N ILE A 487 12.72 39.63 -10.74
CA ILE A 487 14.17 39.38 -10.64
C ILE A 487 14.51 39.23 -9.16
N VAL A 488 15.22 38.16 -8.81
CA VAL A 488 15.73 37.89 -7.45
C VAL A 488 17.25 37.87 -7.51
N THR A 489 17.92 38.74 -6.72
CA THR A 489 19.37 38.88 -6.72
C THR A 489 19.87 39.40 -5.36
N ASP A 490 21.16 39.63 -5.22
CA ASP A 490 21.76 40.26 -4.04
C ASP A 490 22.07 41.76 -4.28
N THR A 491 22.30 42.46 -3.17
CA THR A 491 22.59 43.91 -3.18
C THR A 491 23.86 44.26 -3.99
N PHE A 492 24.89 43.39 -3.98
CA PHE A 492 26.13 43.67 -4.71
C PHE A 492 25.90 43.63 -6.23
N LEU A 493 25.27 42.57 -6.73
CA LEU A 493 24.99 42.44 -8.16
C LEU A 493 24.06 43.53 -8.68
N TYR A 494 23.03 43.88 -7.88
CA TYR A 494 22.13 44.98 -8.23
C TYR A 494 22.84 46.32 -8.34
N LYS A 495 23.63 46.70 -7.34
CA LYS A 495 24.37 48.01 -7.32
C LYS A 495 25.47 48.09 -8.36
N ASN A 496 26.03 47.00 -8.82
CA ASN A 496 27.07 46.95 -9.83
C ASN A 496 26.55 46.74 -11.26
N GLY A 497 25.22 46.84 -11.47
CA GLY A 497 24.61 46.90 -12.80
C GLY A 497 24.44 45.55 -13.49
N TYR A 498 24.62 44.39 -12.81
CA TYR A 498 24.43 43.07 -13.41
C TYR A 498 22.99 42.80 -13.85
N THR A 499 22.02 43.49 -13.24
CA THR A 499 20.62 43.40 -13.62
C THR A 499 20.27 44.17 -14.88
N GLU A 500 21.09 45.14 -15.31
CA GLU A 500 20.78 46.05 -16.42
C GLU A 500 20.60 45.32 -17.75
N VAL A 501 21.40 44.32 -18.03
CA VAL A 501 21.24 43.49 -19.26
C VAL A 501 19.89 42.83 -19.31
N ILE A 502 19.40 42.34 -18.15
CA ILE A 502 18.09 41.67 -18.05
C ILE A 502 16.96 42.72 -18.18
N THR A 503 17.02 43.80 -17.40
CA THR A 503 15.97 44.87 -17.39
C THR A 503 15.83 45.53 -18.73
N ASN A 504 16.94 45.91 -19.36
CA ASN A 504 16.95 46.51 -20.70
C ASN A 504 16.29 45.56 -21.74
N LYS A 505 16.62 44.27 -21.67
CA LYS A 505 16.03 43.31 -22.60
C LYS A 505 14.52 43.10 -22.37
N LEU A 506 14.10 43.08 -21.10
CA LEU A 506 12.69 43.02 -20.73
C LEU A 506 11.91 44.24 -21.20
N ASP A 507 12.52 45.47 -21.08
CA ASP A 507 11.93 46.70 -21.56
C ASP A 507 11.76 46.70 -23.09
N GLU A 508 12.79 46.24 -23.83
CA GLU A 508 12.70 46.08 -25.29
C GLU A 508 11.49 45.21 -25.70
N MET A 509 11.19 44.16 -24.92
CA MET A 509 10.10 43.26 -25.18
C MET A 509 8.75 43.69 -24.61
N GLY A 510 8.72 44.83 -23.90
CA GLY A 510 7.54 45.33 -23.21
C GLY A 510 7.05 44.45 -22.05
N ILE A 511 7.95 43.68 -21.44
CA ILE A 511 7.70 42.88 -20.25
C ILE A 511 7.92 43.71 -19.00
N ARG A 512 6.87 43.92 -18.20
CA ARG A 512 7.00 44.65 -16.94
C ARG A 512 7.91 43.87 -15.98
N HIS A 513 8.78 44.56 -15.25
CA HIS A 513 9.65 43.87 -14.30
C HIS A 513 9.67 44.54 -12.92
N ALA A 514 10.02 43.79 -11.91
CA ALA A 514 10.35 44.23 -10.57
C ALA A 514 11.57 43.45 -10.05
N CYS A 515 12.33 44.03 -9.13
CA CYS A 515 13.54 43.42 -8.61
C CYS A 515 13.52 43.38 -7.07
N PHE A 516 13.80 42.19 -6.51
CA PHE A 516 14.15 42.01 -5.10
C PHE A 516 15.66 41.76 -5.00
N TYR A 517 16.40 42.64 -4.34
CA TYR A 517 17.85 42.60 -4.32
C TYR A 517 18.47 42.52 -2.90
N ASP A 518 17.66 42.18 -1.90
CA ASP A 518 18.09 42.10 -0.51
C ASP A 518 18.43 40.65 -0.06
N VAL A 519 18.77 39.76 -1.02
CA VAL A 519 19.21 38.42 -0.66
C VAL A 519 20.57 38.50 0.02
N THR A 520 20.65 37.87 1.21
CA THR A 520 21.90 37.79 1.98
C THR A 520 22.66 36.49 1.65
N PRO A 521 24.01 36.49 1.83
CA PRO A 521 24.75 35.23 1.92
C PRO A 521 24.12 34.36 3.02
N ASP A 522 23.95 33.05 2.78
CA ASP A 522 23.20 32.13 3.67
C ASP A 522 21.75 32.63 3.89
N PRO A 523 20.88 32.52 2.87
CA PRO A 523 19.57 33.14 2.87
C PRO A 523 18.65 32.61 3.94
N THR A 524 17.83 33.51 4.52
CA THR A 524 16.91 33.12 5.62
C THR A 524 15.46 33.02 5.13
N LEU A 525 14.64 32.23 5.85
CA LEU A 525 13.19 32.18 5.63
C LEU A 525 12.55 33.58 5.73
N GLN A 526 13.08 34.48 6.60
CA GLN A 526 12.59 35.83 6.72
C GLN A 526 12.83 36.61 5.43
N CYS A 527 14.05 36.53 4.88
CA CYS A 527 14.37 37.16 3.58
C CYS A 527 13.45 36.62 2.46
N ALA A 528 13.23 35.31 2.42
CA ALA A 528 12.31 34.72 1.45
C ALA A 528 10.87 35.22 1.61
N ARG A 529 10.35 35.34 2.83
CA ARG A 529 9.01 35.88 3.11
C ARG A 529 8.88 37.37 2.67
N GLU A 530 9.90 38.16 2.81
CA GLU A 530 9.91 39.57 2.33
C GLU A 530 9.87 39.60 0.80
N GLY A 531 10.66 38.79 0.13
CA GLY A 531 10.63 38.67 -1.32
C GLY A 531 9.28 38.19 -1.84
N VAL A 532 8.65 37.22 -1.17
CA VAL A 532 7.31 36.70 -1.53
C VAL A 532 6.22 37.77 -1.38
N LYS A 533 6.28 38.64 -0.37
CA LYS A 533 5.35 39.81 -0.26
C LYS A 533 5.42 40.70 -1.48
N ALA A 534 6.65 41.06 -1.91
CA ALA A 534 6.86 41.85 -3.12
C ALA A 534 6.40 41.11 -4.37
N MET A 535 6.71 39.81 -4.47
CA MET A 535 6.32 38.95 -5.57
C MET A 535 4.79 38.82 -5.68
N THR A 536 4.10 38.59 -4.58
CA THR A 536 2.63 38.48 -4.53
C THR A 536 1.93 39.77 -4.97
N SER A 537 2.48 40.92 -4.57
CA SER A 537 1.96 42.26 -5.00
C SER A 537 2.17 42.50 -6.49
N PHE A 538 3.23 41.97 -7.06
CA PHE A 538 3.59 42.14 -8.47
C PHE A 538 2.92 41.07 -9.37
N GLU A 539 2.64 39.88 -8.86
CA GLU A 539 2.05 38.75 -9.58
C GLU A 539 2.83 38.35 -10.85
N PRO A 540 4.07 37.89 -10.74
CA PRO A 540 4.86 37.49 -11.90
C PRO A 540 4.38 36.24 -12.58
N ASP A 541 4.60 36.14 -13.90
CA ASP A 541 4.47 34.90 -14.68
C ASP A 541 5.84 34.31 -15.08
N VAL A 542 6.93 34.99 -14.70
CA VAL A 542 8.30 34.48 -14.75
C VAL A 542 9.13 35.03 -13.59
N ILE A 543 9.94 34.17 -12.99
CA ILE A 543 10.91 34.51 -11.95
C ILE A 543 12.30 34.30 -12.53
N ILE A 544 13.18 35.31 -12.41
CA ILE A 544 14.56 35.27 -12.88
C ILE A 544 15.49 35.37 -11.67
N ALA A 545 16.17 34.29 -11.33
CA ALA A 545 17.17 34.23 -10.27
C ALA A 545 18.54 34.57 -10.87
N LEU A 546 19.11 35.72 -10.50
CA LEU A 546 20.44 36.17 -10.91
C LEU A 546 21.40 36.14 -9.72
N GLY A 547 22.40 35.29 -9.75
CA GLY A 547 23.40 35.26 -8.69
C GLY A 547 24.12 33.93 -8.52
N GLY A 548 24.77 33.76 -7.38
CA GLY A 548 25.34 32.50 -6.93
C GLY A 548 24.28 31.59 -6.25
N GLY A 549 24.71 30.52 -5.58
CA GLY A 549 23.85 29.59 -4.90
C GLY A 549 22.82 30.23 -3.98
N SER A 550 23.24 31.19 -3.13
CA SER A 550 22.36 31.89 -2.17
C SER A 550 21.18 32.61 -2.83
N ALA A 551 21.41 33.33 -3.93
CA ALA A 551 20.36 34.03 -4.65
C ALA A 551 19.40 33.05 -5.33
N MET A 552 19.93 31.95 -5.91
CA MET A 552 19.12 30.89 -6.54
C MET A 552 18.30 30.11 -5.52
N ASP A 553 18.89 29.75 -4.39
CA ASP A 553 18.21 29.02 -3.33
C ASP A 553 17.08 29.87 -2.72
N ALA A 554 17.34 31.15 -2.42
CA ALA A 554 16.30 32.08 -2.00
C ALA A 554 15.18 32.20 -3.03
N ALA A 555 15.50 32.34 -4.31
CA ALA A 555 14.52 32.47 -5.38
C ALA A 555 13.67 31.19 -5.54
N LYS A 556 14.27 29.97 -5.45
CA LYS A 556 13.54 28.70 -5.47
C LYS A 556 12.55 28.60 -4.30
N ILE A 557 12.97 28.98 -3.09
CA ILE A 557 12.09 28.99 -1.92
C ILE A 557 10.99 30.05 -2.07
N MET A 558 11.32 31.26 -2.56
CA MET A 558 10.29 32.27 -2.88
C MET A 558 9.29 31.76 -3.91
N TRP A 559 9.75 31.04 -4.93
CA TRP A 559 8.89 30.42 -5.93
C TRP A 559 7.90 29.42 -5.30
N VAL A 560 8.39 28.51 -4.42
CA VAL A 560 7.53 27.59 -3.66
C VAL A 560 6.48 28.34 -2.85
N MET A 561 6.91 29.34 -2.06
CA MET A 561 6.00 30.12 -1.20
C MET A 561 4.99 30.94 -2.02
N TYR A 562 5.35 31.41 -3.20
CA TYR A 562 4.49 32.19 -4.09
C TYR A 562 3.40 31.30 -4.72
N GLU A 563 3.77 30.12 -5.18
CA GLU A 563 2.82 29.19 -5.79
C GLU A 563 1.99 28.43 -4.76
N HIS A 564 2.61 28.05 -3.64
CA HIS A 564 2.07 27.19 -2.59
C HIS A 564 2.30 27.78 -1.19
N PRO A 565 1.56 28.83 -0.81
CA PRO A 565 1.73 29.46 0.51
C PRO A 565 1.36 28.53 1.67
N GLU A 566 0.66 27.44 1.41
CA GLU A 566 0.31 26.39 2.37
C GLU A 566 1.44 25.35 2.63
N ALA A 567 2.53 25.39 1.86
CA ALA A 567 3.59 24.40 1.95
C ALA A 567 4.32 24.45 3.31
N ASN A 568 4.53 23.30 3.92
CA ASN A 568 5.22 23.15 5.20
C ASN A 568 6.70 22.81 4.98
N PHE A 569 7.60 23.64 5.52
CA PHE A 569 9.04 23.46 5.34
C PHE A 569 9.60 22.25 6.09
N GLU A 570 9.08 21.90 7.28
CA GLU A 570 9.51 20.71 8.02
C GLU A 570 9.23 19.45 7.21
N ASP A 571 8.04 19.36 6.60
CA ASP A 571 7.68 18.24 5.76
C ASP A 571 8.50 18.17 4.46
N MET A 572 8.78 19.32 3.85
CA MET A 572 9.61 19.41 2.63
C MET A 572 11.08 19.06 2.88
N ALA A 573 11.60 19.37 4.06
CA ALA A 573 12.98 19.09 4.47
C ALA A 573 13.17 17.70 5.06
N MET A 574 12.09 16.88 5.16
CA MET A 574 12.18 15.53 5.69
C MET A 574 13.17 14.67 4.90
N ASP A 575 14.07 14.02 5.59
CA ASP A 575 15.06 13.12 5.01
C ASP A 575 14.40 11.97 4.25
N PHE A 576 15.02 11.53 3.17
CA PHE A 576 14.57 10.42 2.34
C PHE A 576 15.77 9.53 1.94
N MET A 577 15.55 8.24 1.78
CA MET A 577 16.55 7.32 1.22
C MET A 577 16.60 7.37 -0.32
N ASP A 578 15.46 7.65 -0.94
CA ASP A 578 15.31 7.79 -2.40
C ASP A 578 14.30 8.90 -2.67
N ILE A 579 14.74 9.98 -3.32
CA ILE A 579 13.91 11.15 -3.66
C ILE A 579 12.62 10.76 -4.43
N ARG A 580 12.62 9.63 -5.13
CA ARG A 580 11.48 9.12 -5.90
C ARG A 580 10.43 8.42 -5.03
N LYS A 581 10.72 8.14 -3.75
CA LYS A 581 9.90 7.35 -2.82
C LYS A 581 9.68 8.08 -1.49
N ARG A 582 9.57 9.39 -1.54
CA ARG A 582 9.34 10.21 -0.35
C ARG A 582 7.96 9.97 0.25
N VAL A 583 7.86 10.13 1.56
CA VAL A 583 6.57 10.14 2.30
C VAL A 583 5.80 11.43 1.99
N TYR A 584 6.51 12.57 1.97
CA TYR A 584 5.91 13.87 1.63
C TYR A 584 5.77 14.01 0.11
N THR A 585 4.59 14.41 -0.35
CA THR A 585 4.34 14.75 -1.76
C THR A 585 4.60 16.22 -1.96
N PHE A 586 5.67 16.55 -2.70
CA PHE A 586 6.02 17.95 -3.01
C PHE A 586 4.96 18.57 -3.93
N PRO A 587 4.55 19.84 -3.71
CA PRO A 587 3.55 20.48 -4.55
C PRO A 587 4.07 20.67 -5.99
N LYS A 588 3.16 20.62 -6.96
CA LYS A 588 3.48 20.78 -8.38
C LYS A 588 3.84 22.22 -8.70
N MET A 589 5.08 22.46 -9.15
CA MET A 589 5.60 23.79 -9.45
C MET A 589 5.38 24.20 -10.92
N GLY A 590 5.55 25.51 -11.20
CA GLY A 590 5.48 26.07 -12.55
C GLY A 590 4.09 26.38 -13.07
N GLN A 591 3.09 26.41 -12.20
CA GLN A 591 1.71 26.73 -12.58
C GLN A 591 1.44 28.23 -12.68
N LYS A 592 2.07 29.04 -11.80
CA LYS A 592 1.93 30.49 -11.81
C LYS A 592 3.09 31.18 -12.53
N ALA A 593 4.33 30.74 -12.30
CA ALA A 593 5.52 31.38 -12.82
C ALA A 593 6.53 30.37 -13.39
N TYR A 594 7.11 30.69 -14.55
CA TYR A 594 8.23 29.99 -15.15
C TYR A 594 9.53 30.39 -14.46
N PHE A 595 10.42 29.48 -14.10
CA PHE A 595 11.63 29.78 -13.35
C PHE A 595 12.87 29.75 -14.24
N VAL A 596 13.59 30.88 -14.27
CA VAL A 596 14.83 31.05 -15.02
C VAL A 596 15.99 31.27 -14.05
N ALA A 597 17.06 30.50 -14.17
CA ALA A 597 18.27 30.64 -13.36
C ALA A 597 19.44 31.19 -14.17
N VAL A 598 20.08 32.24 -13.68
CA VAL A 598 21.22 32.92 -14.31
C VAL A 598 22.39 32.96 -13.32
N PRO A 599 23.34 32.02 -13.39
CA PRO A 599 24.47 31.99 -12.45
C PRO A 599 25.48 33.12 -12.69
N THR A 600 26.08 33.58 -11.60
CA THR A 600 27.18 34.56 -11.60
C THR A 600 28.47 33.98 -11.00
N SER A 601 28.47 32.72 -10.68
CA SER A 601 29.63 31.96 -10.19
C SER A 601 29.69 30.58 -10.82
N SER A 602 30.88 30.04 -11.00
CA SER A 602 31.14 28.69 -11.55
C SER A 602 31.49 27.75 -10.40
N GLY A 603 30.47 27.14 -9.75
CA GLY A 603 30.69 26.30 -8.57
C GLY A 603 29.54 25.45 -8.20
N THR A 604 28.44 26.01 -7.73
CA THR A 604 27.34 25.31 -7.09
C THR A 604 26.48 24.50 -8.04
N GLY A 605 26.39 24.89 -9.34
CA GLY A 605 25.48 24.27 -10.29
C GLY A 605 24.00 24.43 -9.93
N SER A 606 23.63 25.36 -9.03
CA SER A 606 22.26 25.52 -8.56
C SER A 606 21.27 25.82 -9.69
N GLU A 607 21.73 26.37 -10.80
CA GLU A 607 20.93 26.64 -12.00
C GLU A 607 20.38 25.37 -12.68
N VAL A 608 20.95 24.21 -12.40
CA VAL A 608 20.57 22.92 -12.99
C VAL A 608 20.29 21.86 -11.93
N THR A 609 20.09 22.25 -10.67
CA THR A 609 19.86 21.30 -9.57
C THR A 609 18.50 21.46 -8.90
N PRO A 610 17.93 20.39 -8.37
CA PRO A 610 16.65 20.36 -7.67
C PRO A 610 16.81 20.65 -6.16
N PHE A 611 17.83 21.42 -5.75
CA PHE A 611 18.16 21.66 -4.36
C PHE A 611 18.07 23.15 -4.02
N ALA A 612 17.72 23.45 -2.77
CA ALA A 612 17.80 24.77 -2.18
C ALA A 612 18.00 24.65 -0.66
N ILE A 613 18.89 25.46 -0.10
CA ILE A 613 19.14 25.52 1.35
C ILE A 613 18.67 26.87 1.86
N ILE A 614 17.84 26.86 2.90
CA ILE A 614 17.34 28.08 3.55
C ILE A 614 17.51 27.94 5.06
N THR A 615 17.93 29.06 5.73
CA THR A 615 18.11 29.06 7.16
C THR A 615 16.88 29.67 7.85
N ASP A 616 16.39 29.03 8.88
CA ASP A 616 15.44 29.63 9.80
C ASP A 616 16.23 30.50 10.80
N ALA A 617 16.08 31.82 10.68
CA ALA A 617 16.82 32.74 11.53
C ALA A 617 16.41 32.70 13.01
N ASP A 618 15.19 32.25 13.33
CA ASP A 618 14.68 32.20 14.71
C ASP A 618 15.22 30.96 15.46
N THR A 619 15.42 29.87 14.77
CA THR A 619 15.89 28.58 15.35
C THR A 619 17.35 28.28 15.00
N GLY A 620 17.91 28.92 13.98
CA GLY A 620 19.23 28.61 13.42
C GLY A 620 19.27 27.30 12.61
N ILE A 621 18.11 26.66 12.38
CA ILE A 621 18.01 25.41 11.63
C ILE A 621 18.14 25.70 10.13
N LYS A 622 18.99 24.91 9.45
CA LYS A 622 19.10 24.90 7.99
C LYS A 622 18.16 23.84 7.41
N TRP A 623 17.29 24.28 6.53
CA TRP A 623 16.34 23.43 5.82
C TRP A 623 16.87 23.07 4.42
N PRO A 624 17.41 21.88 4.20
CA PRO A 624 17.80 21.39 2.87
C PRO A 624 16.55 20.90 2.13
N ILE A 625 16.05 21.72 1.24
CA ILE A 625 14.91 21.35 0.40
C ILE A 625 15.43 20.67 -0.88
N ALA A 626 14.97 19.48 -1.15
CA ALA A 626 15.40 18.67 -2.28
C ALA A 626 14.20 18.03 -2.97
N ASP A 627 13.81 18.52 -4.14
CA ASP A 627 12.80 17.93 -4.98
C ASP A 627 12.93 18.38 -6.44
N TYR A 628 12.66 17.49 -7.39
CA TYR A 628 12.72 17.85 -8.81
C TYR A 628 11.69 18.90 -9.24
N GLU A 629 10.70 19.20 -8.43
CA GLU A 629 9.74 20.27 -8.70
C GLU A 629 10.37 21.66 -8.58
N ILE A 630 11.44 21.84 -7.78
CA ILE A 630 12.18 23.12 -7.73
C ILE A 630 13.38 23.19 -8.69
N LEU A 631 13.52 22.21 -9.58
CA LEU A 631 14.50 22.30 -10.67
C LEU A 631 14.11 23.46 -11.58
N PRO A 632 15.04 24.41 -11.89
CA PRO A 632 14.76 25.51 -12.81
C PRO A 632 14.24 25.01 -14.18
N ASN A 633 13.29 25.74 -14.75
CA ASN A 633 12.81 25.42 -16.09
C ASN A 633 13.85 25.78 -17.16
N MET A 634 14.55 26.90 -17.00
CA MET A 634 15.59 27.37 -17.91
C MET A 634 16.83 27.79 -17.13
N ALA A 635 18.00 27.38 -17.58
CA ALA A 635 19.29 27.86 -17.11
C ALA A 635 19.97 28.66 -18.21
N ILE A 636 20.56 29.83 -17.85
CA ILE A 636 21.28 30.70 -18.79
C ILE A 636 22.71 30.91 -18.27
N VAL A 637 23.64 30.12 -18.77
CA VAL A 637 25.06 30.10 -18.35
C VAL A 637 25.87 31.02 -19.25
N ASP A 638 25.75 32.33 -18.99
CA ASP A 638 26.51 33.34 -19.73
C ASP A 638 27.75 33.75 -18.94
N VAL A 639 28.91 33.45 -19.47
CA VAL A 639 30.20 33.68 -18.80
C VAL A 639 30.47 35.18 -18.53
N ASP A 640 29.84 36.10 -19.27
CA ASP A 640 30.01 37.55 -18.99
C ASP A 640 29.58 37.88 -17.56
N ASN A 641 28.61 37.15 -16.96
CA ASN A 641 28.21 37.32 -15.56
C ASN A 641 29.26 36.79 -14.56
N MET A 642 30.28 36.04 -15.00
CA MET A 642 31.26 35.37 -14.14
C MET A 642 32.70 35.88 -14.36
N MET A 643 32.91 36.84 -15.29
CA MET A 643 34.24 37.31 -15.65
C MET A 643 34.99 37.90 -14.47
N ASP A 644 34.28 38.68 -13.61
CA ASP A 644 34.86 39.37 -12.48
C ASP A 644 34.84 38.57 -11.16
N GLN A 645 34.62 37.27 -11.25
CA GLN A 645 34.63 36.40 -10.06
C GLN A 645 35.98 36.48 -9.35
N PRO A 646 36.02 36.83 -8.02
CA PRO A 646 37.26 37.00 -7.27
C PRO A 646 38.11 35.75 -7.20
N LYS A 647 39.43 35.89 -7.12
CA LYS A 647 40.40 34.79 -7.10
C LYS A 647 40.09 33.75 -6.01
N GLY A 648 39.78 34.17 -4.78
CA GLY A 648 39.41 33.28 -3.68
C GLY A 648 38.12 32.51 -3.94
N LEU A 649 37.10 33.13 -4.51
CA LEU A 649 35.87 32.49 -4.91
C LEU A 649 36.11 31.51 -6.08
N THR A 650 36.97 31.85 -7.04
CA THR A 650 37.36 30.95 -8.16
C THR A 650 38.01 29.68 -7.63
N ALA A 651 38.92 29.79 -6.64
CA ALA A 651 39.53 28.60 -6.02
C ALA A 651 38.51 27.73 -5.30
N ALA A 652 37.69 28.34 -4.42
CA ALA A 652 36.71 27.59 -3.63
C ALA A 652 35.63 26.92 -4.52
N SER A 653 35.04 27.69 -5.43
CA SER A 653 33.99 27.14 -6.32
C SER A 653 34.53 26.16 -7.36
N GLY A 654 35.73 26.37 -7.90
CA GLY A 654 36.33 25.50 -8.91
C GLY A 654 36.70 24.13 -8.35
N ILE A 655 37.23 24.05 -7.13
CA ILE A 655 37.51 22.78 -6.46
C ILE A 655 36.24 22.08 -6.01
N ASP A 656 35.20 22.82 -5.71
CA ASP A 656 33.85 22.28 -5.43
C ASP A 656 33.26 21.58 -6.66
N VAL A 657 33.41 22.15 -7.85
CA VAL A 657 33.02 21.48 -9.11
C VAL A 657 33.69 20.11 -9.27
N LEU A 658 35.01 20.04 -8.94
CA LEU A 658 35.71 18.75 -8.98
C LEU A 658 35.15 17.76 -7.98
N THR A 659 34.82 18.21 -6.78
CA THR A 659 34.24 17.37 -5.72
C THR A 659 32.85 16.88 -6.14
N HIS A 660 31.98 17.76 -6.64
CA HIS A 660 30.68 17.38 -7.19
C HIS A 660 30.80 16.29 -8.26
N ALA A 661 31.70 16.49 -9.22
CA ALA A 661 31.90 15.54 -10.31
C ALA A 661 32.45 14.18 -9.82
N LEU A 662 33.40 14.19 -8.87
CA LEU A 662 33.98 12.97 -8.31
C LEU A 662 32.95 12.18 -7.48
N GLU A 663 32.20 12.85 -6.60
CA GLU A 663 31.19 12.17 -5.79
C GLU A 663 30.03 11.66 -6.66
N ALA A 664 29.53 12.44 -7.60
CA ALA A 664 28.49 12.00 -8.53
C ALA A 664 28.95 10.78 -9.37
N TYR A 665 30.22 10.75 -9.78
CA TYR A 665 30.77 9.66 -10.58
C TYR A 665 30.87 8.34 -9.81
N VAL A 666 31.24 8.37 -8.52
CA VAL A 666 31.36 7.15 -7.70
C VAL A 666 30.09 6.82 -6.91
N SER A 667 29.07 7.68 -6.97
CA SER A 667 27.80 7.48 -6.28
C SER A 667 27.15 6.14 -6.62
N ILE A 668 26.45 5.56 -5.66
CA ILE A 668 25.60 4.38 -5.90
C ILE A 668 24.43 4.66 -6.86
N MET A 669 24.12 5.95 -7.11
CA MET A 669 23.07 6.40 -8.04
C MET A 669 23.62 6.76 -9.43
N ALA A 670 24.94 6.62 -9.64
CA ALA A 670 25.58 6.94 -10.91
C ALA A 670 25.03 6.09 -12.08
N THR A 671 24.95 6.69 -13.25
CA THR A 671 24.48 6.08 -14.49
C THR A 671 25.37 6.50 -15.66
N ASP A 672 25.32 5.79 -16.79
CA ASP A 672 26.04 6.17 -18.02
C ASP A 672 25.75 7.62 -18.44
N TYR A 673 24.55 8.13 -18.15
CA TYR A 673 24.16 9.52 -18.44
C TYR A 673 24.89 10.52 -17.55
N THR A 674 24.95 10.25 -16.24
CA THR A 674 25.62 11.12 -15.26
C THR A 674 27.14 10.99 -15.36
N ASP A 675 27.65 9.83 -15.71
CA ASP A 675 29.06 9.54 -15.86
C ASP A 675 29.73 10.40 -16.95
N GLY A 676 29.08 10.50 -18.11
CA GLY A 676 29.58 11.35 -19.19
C GLY A 676 29.67 12.82 -18.80
N LEU A 677 28.70 13.31 -18.05
CA LEU A 677 28.69 14.70 -17.52
C LEU A 677 29.80 14.93 -16.48
N ALA A 678 29.91 14.01 -15.51
CA ALA A 678 30.89 14.08 -14.42
C ALA A 678 32.33 13.99 -14.93
N LEU A 679 32.64 13.03 -15.80
CA LEU A 679 33.96 12.86 -16.41
C LEU A 679 34.37 14.12 -17.19
N ARG A 680 33.46 14.68 -17.99
CA ARG A 680 33.74 15.89 -18.74
C ARG A 680 34.01 17.08 -17.82
N ALA A 681 33.22 17.25 -16.76
CA ALA A 681 33.43 18.29 -15.77
C ALA A 681 34.81 18.19 -15.10
N MET A 682 35.21 16.98 -14.64
CA MET A 682 36.54 16.75 -14.05
C MET A 682 37.67 17.17 -14.99
N LYS A 683 37.58 16.76 -16.26
CA LYS A 683 38.59 17.07 -17.27
C LYS A 683 38.72 18.56 -17.51
N LEU A 684 37.59 19.29 -17.58
CA LEU A 684 37.57 20.74 -17.72
C LEU A 684 38.18 21.44 -16.52
N VAL A 685 37.89 20.97 -15.29
CA VAL A 685 38.48 21.54 -14.07
C VAL A 685 40.04 21.42 -14.10
N PHE A 686 40.56 20.22 -14.39
CA PHE A 686 42.03 20.01 -14.47
C PHE A 686 42.68 20.84 -15.57
N ASP A 687 42.01 21.01 -16.70
CA ASP A 687 42.58 21.75 -17.84
C ASP A 687 42.52 23.26 -17.67
N TYR A 688 41.51 23.81 -16.98
CA TYR A 688 41.22 25.26 -17.01
C TYR A 688 41.15 25.94 -15.64
N LEU A 689 40.95 25.26 -14.52
CA LEU A 689 40.90 25.92 -13.23
C LEU A 689 42.20 26.67 -12.88
N PRO A 690 43.39 26.10 -13.14
CA PRO A 690 44.66 26.87 -12.89
C PRO A 690 44.68 28.19 -13.62
N SER A 691 44.34 28.25 -14.92
CA SER A 691 44.33 29.50 -15.72
C SER A 691 43.22 30.45 -15.26
N ALA A 692 42.00 29.93 -14.98
CA ALA A 692 40.88 30.75 -14.47
C ALA A 692 41.24 31.39 -13.10
N TYR A 693 41.98 30.67 -12.25
CA TYR A 693 42.43 31.16 -10.95
C TYR A 693 43.55 32.22 -11.10
N GLU A 694 44.53 31.99 -11.98
CA GLU A 694 45.69 32.91 -12.10
C GLU A 694 45.35 34.13 -12.95
N SER A 695 44.67 33.96 -14.08
CA SER A 695 44.44 35.03 -15.06
C SER A 695 43.10 35.75 -14.84
N GLY A 696 42.14 35.17 -14.14
CA GLY A 696 40.82 35.78 -13.91
C GLY A 696 40.13 36.18 -15.23
N SER A 697 39.69 37.43 -15.34
CA SER A 697 39.06 37.98 -16.55
C SER A 697 40.03 38.09 -17.77
N GLY A 698 41.32 37.90 -17.56
CA GLY A 698 42.33 37.85 -18.60
C GLY A 698 42.28 36.59 -19.49
N ASP A 699 41.59 35.51 -19.02
CA ASP A 699 41.39 34.33 -19.81
C ASP A 699 39.88 33.97 -19.89
N PRO A 700 39.12 34.60 -20.81
CA PRO A 700 37.70 34.35 -20.98
C PRO A 700 37.36 32.90 -21.36
N ILE A 701 38.29 32.20 -22.02
CA ILE A 701 38.08 30.80 -22.39
C ILE A 701 38.13 29.93 -21.14
N ALA A 702 39.09 30.12 -20.25
CA ALA A 702 39.15 29.39 -18.99
C ALA A 702 37.91 29.63 -18.14
N ARG A 703 37.42 30.89 -18.08
CA ARG A 703 36.18 31.26 -17.40
C ARG A 703 34.97 30.52 -18.00
N GLU A 704 34.81 30.52 -19.34
CA GLU A 704 33.75 29.82 -20.02
C GLU A 704 33.80 28.29 -19.72
N LYS A 705 35.00 27.72 -19.77
CA LYS A 705 35.17 26.28 -19.50
C LYS A 705 34.89 25.90 -18.05
N MET A 706 35.18 26.80 -17.10
CA MET A 706 34.79 26.58 -15.70
C MET A 706 33.27 26.72 -15.49
N ALA A 707 32.61 27.59 -16.20
CA ALA A 707 31.17 27.73 -16.20
C ALA A 707 30.50 26.45 -16.78
N ASP A 708 31.03 25.99 -17.94
CA ASP A 708 30.60 24.69 -18.53
C ASP A 708 30.79 23.53 -17.53
N ALA A 709 31.95 23.46 -16.87
CA ALA A 709 32.25 22.39 -15.90
C ALA A 709 31.29 22.40 -14.70
N SER A 710 30.98 23.61 -14.17
CA SER A 710 30.02 23.77 -13.06
C SER A 710 28.63 23.28 -13.44
N CYS A 711 28.15 23.69 -14.61
CA CYS A 711 26.84 23.26 -15.13
C CYS A 711 26.79 21.73 -15.37
N LEU A 712 27.81 21.13 -15.98
CA LEU A 712 27.90 19.69 -16.21
C LEU A 712 27.94 18.89 -14.91
N ALA A 713 28.76 19.31 -13.94
CA ALA A 713 28.82 18.71 -12.61
C ALA A 713 27.47 18.83 -11.88
N GLY A 714 26.82 20.00 -11.99
CA GLY A 714 25.48 20.26 -11.47
C GLY A 714 24.45 19.27 -12.00
N MET A 715 24.38 19.06 -13.32
CA MET A 715 23.50 18.09 -13.95
C MET A 715 23.81 16.65 -13.52
N ALA A 716 25.11 16.32 -13.33
CA ALA A 716 25.52 15.00 -12.87
C ALA A 716 25.02 14.73 -11.44
N PHE A 717 25.36 15.58 -10.47
CA PHE A 717 24.97 15.31 -9.08
C PHE A 717 23.50 15.58 -8.80
N ALA A 718 22.80 16.39 -9.58
CA ALA A 718 21.35 16.52 -9.49
C ALA A 718 20.63 15.16 -9.68
N ASN A 719 21.23 14.23 -10.41
CA ASN A 719 20.66 12.92 -10.72
C ASN A 719 21.38 11.75 -10.03
N ALA A 720 22.69 11.87 -9.76
CA ALA A 720 23.48 10.86 -9.06
C ALA A 720 23.66 11.13 -7.56
N PHE A 721 23.29 12.32 -7.07
CA PHE A 721 23.56 12.79 -5.72
C PHE A 721 25.07 12.90 -5.41
N LEU A 722 25.35 13.16 -4.14
CA LEU A 722 26.71 13.38 -3.63
C LEU A 722 27.09 12.26 -2.64
N GLY A 723 28.07 12.48 -1.78
CA GLY A 723 28.52 11.49 -0.83
C GLY A 723 28.94 12.10 0.52
N VAL A 724 29.67 11.31 1.29
CA VAL A 724 30.11 11.67 2.64
C VAL A 724 31.04 12.88 2.67
N ASN A 725 31.72 13.19 1.55
CA ASN A 725 32.56 14.39 1.48
C ASN A 725 31.75 15.66 1.69
N HIS A 726 30.67 15.82 0.95
CA HIS A 726 29.77 16.97 1.11
C HIS A 726 29.08 16.96 2.49
N SER A 727 28.65 15.79 2.97
CA SER A 727 28.06 15.66 4.30
C SER A 727 28.98 16.19 5.40
N MET A 728 30.26 15.84 5.35
CA MET A 728 31.28 16.32 6.26
C MET A 728 31.59 17.82 6.07
N ALA A 729 31.66 18.27 4.81
CA ALA A 729 31.93 19.68 4.50
C ALA A 729 30.82 20.61 4.98
N HIS A 730 29.56 20.20 4.92
CA HIS A 730 28.42 20.94 5.47
C HIS A 730 28.61 21.25 6.95
N LYS A 731 29.12 20.28 7.74
CA LYS A 731 29.32 20.46 9.18
C LYS A 731 30.56 21.32 9.49
N LEU A 732 31.63 21.21 8.69
CA LEU A 732 32.76 22.12 8.81
C LEU A 732 32.36 23.57 8.54
N GLY A 733 31.50 23.80 7.58
CA GLY A 733 30.92 25.11 7.31
C GLY A 733 30.06 25.64 8.46
N ALA A 734 29.18 24.76 9.00
CA ALA A 734 28.24 25.14 10.06
C ALA A 734 28.93 25.42 11.41
N PHE A 735 29.87 24.61 11.84
CA PHE A 735 30.51 24.67 13.15
C PHE A 735 31.76 25.56 13.13
N HIS A 736 32.53 25.58 12.05
CA HIS A 736 33.85 26.20 11.99
C HIS A 736 33.98 27.30 10.93
N HIS A 737 32.88 27.65 10.23
CA HIS A 737 32.80 28.75 9.24
C HIS A 737 33.82 28.67 8.10
N ILE A 738 34.26 27.44 7.73
CA ILE A 738 35.10 27.21 6.56
C ILE A 738 34.21 27.32 5.32
N ALA A 739 34.62 28.07 4.33
CA ALA A 739 33.89 28.22 3.07
C ALA A 739 33.67 26.86 2.41
N HIS A 740 32.43 26.58 1.92
CA HIS A 740 31.95 25.29 1.48
C HIS A 740 32.92 24.53 0.56
N GLY A 741 33.34 25.13 -0.55
CA GLY A 741 34.27 24.46 -1.46
C GLY A 741 35.66 24.21 -0.85
N LEU A 742 36.13 25.05 0.08
CA LEU A 742 37.39 24.82 0.79
C LEU A 742 37.24 23.70 1.86
N ALA A 743 36.07 23.60 2.52
CA ALA A 743 35.72 22.50 3.40
C ALA A 743 35.70 21.18 2.64
N ASN A 744 35.10 21.15 1.45
CA ASN A 744 35.12 20.01 0.56
C ASN A 744 36.57 19.63 0.17
N ALA A 745 37.36 20.57 -0.24
CA ALA A 745 38.74 20.36 -0.70
C ALA A 745 39.67 19.76 0.37
N VAL A 746 39.54 20.17 1.64
CA VAL A 746 40.46 19.76 2.71
C VAL A 746 40.24 18.29 3.07
N ILE A 747 39.05 17.75 2.88
CA ILE A 747 38.73 16.35 3.20
C ILE A 747 38.75 15.42 1.98
N LEU A 748 38.69 15.96 0.75
CA LEU A 748 38.42 15.24 -0.50
C LEU A 748 39.29 13.98 -0.71
N THR A 749 40.61 14.15 -0.65
CA THR A 749 41.53 13.04 -0.94
C THR A 749 41.53 11.95 0.13
N ARG A 750 41.19 12.31 1.36
CA ARG A 750 40.97 11.37 2.46
C ARG A 750 39.70 10.54 2.26
N VAL A 751 38.62 11.20 1.87
CA VAL A 751 37.36 10.51 1.54
C VAL A 751 37.52 9.63 0.31
N MET A 752 38.30 10.06 -0.72
CA MET A 752 38.59 9.20 -1.86
C MET A 752 39.34 7.92 -1.46
N ARG A 753 40.35 8.00 -0.58
CA ARG A 753 41.05 6.83 -0.04
C ARG A 753 40.12 5.95 0.79
N TYR A 754 39.27 6.56 1.60
CA TYR A 754 38.25 5.87 2.38
C TYR A 754 37.27 5.07 1.50
N ASN A 755 36.77 5.68 0.43
CA ASN A 755 35.85 5.07 -0.52
C ASN A 755 36.50 3.99 -1.41
N ALA A 756 37.81 4.09 -1.68
CA ALA A 756 38.58 3.14 -2.49
C ALA A 756 38.90 1.81 -1.79
N CYS A 757 38.17 1.45 -0.77
CA CYS A 757 38.33 0.25 0.02
C CYS A 757 37.80 -1.00 -0.72
N ASP A 758 38.56 -2.11 -0.69
CA ASP A 758 38.14 -3.38 -1.29
C ASP A 758 37.17 -4.17 -0.37
N VAL A 759 37.37 -4.05 0.96
CA VAL A 759 36.55 -4.75 1.97
C VAL A 759 36.09 -3.74 3.04
N PRO A 760 34.92 -3.14 2.88
CA PRO A 760 34.42 -2.15 3.83
C PRO A 760 33.95 -2.79 5.15
N THR A 761 33.94 -2.01 6.22
CA THR A 761 33.49 -2.44 7.55
C THR A 761 32.01 -2.82 7.53
N LYS A 762 31.19 -2.10 6.75
CA LYS A 762 29.76 -2.39 6.58
C LYS A 762 29.39 -2.35 5.10
N MET A 763 28.63 -3.36 4.66
CA MET A 763 28.08 -3.39 3.32
C MET A 763 26.95 -2.39 3.15
N GLY A 764 26.88 -1.77 1.98
CA GLY A 764 25.77 -0.90 1.61
C GLY A 764 24.46 -1.68 1.47
N THR A 765 23.34 -0.95 1.59
CA THR A 765 21.98 -1.53 1.55
C THR A 765 21.25 -1.23 0.24
N PHE A 766 21.81 -0.40 -0.64
CA PHE A 766 21.15 0.04 -1.87
C PHE A 766 21.14 -1.07 -2.91
N PRO A 767 19.95 -1.50 -3.45
CA PRO A 767 19.84 -2.69 -4.28
C PRO A 767 20.40 -2.54 -5.69
N GLN A 768 20.68 -1.31 -6.15
CA GLN A 768 21.21 -1.04 -7.49
C GLN A 768 22.75 -0.99 -7.56
N TYR A 769 23.42 -1.23 -6.47
CA TYR A 769 24.83 -1.02 -6.32
C TYR A 769 25.64 -2.34 -6.39
N ASP A 770 26.54 -2.46 -7.36
CA ASP A 770 27.58 -3.50 -7.42
C ASP A 770 28.76 -3.07 -6.57
N TYR A 771 28.89 -3.67 -5.43
CA TYR A 771 29.76 -3.21 -4.37
C TYR A 771 30.91 -4.18 -4.10
N PRO A 772 32.15 -3.71 -3.77
CA PRO A 772 32.64 -2.34 -3.90
C PRO A 772 33.23 -2.09 -5.30
N LYS A 773 33.03 -0.89 -5.87
CA LYS A 773 33.62 -0.52 -7.17
C LYS A 773 34.21 0.91 -7.23
N ALA A 774 34.18 1.65 -6.13
CA ALA A 774 34.64 3.03 -6.11
C ALA A 774 36.08 3.19 -6.61
N LYS A 775 37.00 2.32 -6.21
CA LYS A 775 38.39 2.33 -6.63
C LYS A 775 38.54 2.20 -8.16
N ALA A 776 37.85 1.24 -8.76
CA ALA A 776 37.88 1.05 -10.22
C ALA A 776 37.36 2.27 -10.96
N ARG A 777 36.30 2.92 -10.43
CA ARG A 777 35.74 4.14 -11.01
C ARG A 777 36.68 5.36 -10.85
N TYR A 778 37.36 5.50 -9.73
CA TYR A 778 38.41 6.53 -9.61
C TYR A 778 39.56 6.30 -10.58
N VAL A 779 39.97 5.06 -10.80
CA VAL A 779 41.02 4.72 -11.80
C VAL A 779 40.55 5.04 -13.22
N GLU A 780 39.30 4.77 -13.57
CA GLU A 780 38.73 5.13 -14.87
C GLU A 780 38.70 6.67 -15.05
N ALA A 781 38.23 7.42 -14.05
CA ALA A 781 38.23 8.88 -14.05
C ALA A 781 39.67 9.43 -14.20
N ALA A 782 40.62 8.85 -13.47
CA ALA A 782 42.03 9.18 -13.58
C ALA A 782 42.59 9.03 -14.99
N LYS A 783 42.33 7.89 -15.64
CA LYS A 783 42.73 7.62 -17.03
C LYS A 783 42.10 8.62 -18.00
N TYR A 784 40.78 8.93 -17.80
CA TYR A 784 40.10 9.96 -18.61
C TYR A 784 40.75 11.35 -18.47
N CYS A 785 41.20 11.69 -17.26
CA CYS A 785 41.92 12.93 -16.95
C CYS A 785 43.40 12.89 -17.32
N GLY A 786 43.86 11.88 -18.05
CA GLY A 786 45.23 11.77 -18.55
C GLY A 786 46.26 11.29 -17.51
N VAL A 787 45.82 10.66 -16.42
CA VAL A 787 46.71 10.05 -15.41
C VAL A 787 47.10 8.66 -15.84
N THR A 788 48.38 8.31 -15.73
CA THR A 788 48.93 6.99 -16.08
C THR A 788 49.66 6.37 -14.89
N GLY A 789 49.89 5.07 -14.92
CA GLY A 789 50.61 4.28 -13.90
C GLY A 789 50.77 2.85 -14.38
N LYS A 790 51.54 2.04 -13.65
CA LYS A 790 51.87 0.64 -14.01
C LYS A 790 50.72 -0.31 -13.69
N ASN A 791 49.90 0.04 -12.72
CA ASN A 791 48.74 -0.70 -12.27
C ASN A 791 47.70 0.27 -11.68
N ASP A 792 46.52 -0.25 -11.36
CA ASP A 792 45.40 0.57 -10.87
C ASP A 792 45.70 1.26 -9.51
N ASP A 793 46.51 0.67 -8.63
CA ASP A 793 46.92 1.30 -7.38
C ASP A 793 47.78 2.53 -7.64
N GLU A 794 48.78 2.41 -8.52
CA GLU A 794 49.64 3.53 -8.91
C GLU A 794 48.86 4.63 -9.66
N ILE A 795 47.91 4.25 -10.51
CA ILE A 795 47.04 5.23 -11.21
C ILE A 795 46.19 5.99 -10.19
N PHE A 796 45.61 5.29 -9.22
CA PHE A 796 44.80 5.91 -8.16
C PHE A 796 45.63 6.89 -7.32
N GLU A 797 46.82 6.48 -6.87
CA GLU A 797 47.70 7.37 -6.07
C GLU A 797 48.20 8.56 -6.92
N ASN A 798 48.52 8.36 -8.19
CA ASN A 798 48.89 9.45 -9.10
C ASN A 798 47.71 10.42 -9.31
N PHE A 799 46.46 9.92 -9.27
CA PHE A 799 45.27 10.76 -9.34
C PHE A 799 45.10 11.60 -8.07
N ILE A 800 45.29 11.01 -6.89
CA ILE A 800 45.33 11.74 -5.63
C ILE A 800 46.40 12.85 -5.67
N ASN A 801 47.62 12.54 -6.11
CA ASN A 801 48.71 13.50 -6.24
C ASN A 801 48.37 14.66 -7.18
N LYS A 802 47.70 14.38 -8.30
CA LYS A 802 47.23 15.39 -9.27
C LYS A 802 46.21 16.32 -8.62
N ILE A 803 45.30 15.81 -7.80
CA ILE A 803 44.33 16.63 -7.04
C ILE A 803 45.05 17.50 -5.99
N GLU A 804 46.01 16.93 -5.26
CA GLU A 804 46.78 17.67 -4.26
C GLU A 804 47.67 18.77 -4.90
N GLU A 805 48.20 18.51 -6.09
CA GLU A 805 48.90 19.54 -6.87
C GLU A 805 47.95 20.68 -7.30
N LEU A 806 46.75 20.35 -7.80
CA LEU A 806 45.73 21.36 -8.13
C LEU A 806 45.38 22.22 -6.89
N LYS A 807 45.15 21.59 -5.73
CA LYS A 807 44.85 22.27 -4.47
C LYS A 807 45.97 23.26 -4.10
N ARG A 808 47.23 22.86 -4.25
CA ARG A 808 48.39 23.78 -3.99
C ARG A 808 48.43 24.94 -4.96
N ILE A 809 48.19 24.74 -6.24
CA ILE A 809 48.16 25.77 -7.27
C ILE A 809 47.09 26.84 -6.92
N ILE A 810 45.92 26.44 -6.48
CA ILE A 810 44.83 27.38 -6.15
C ILE A 810 44.83 27.81 -4.69
N GLY A 811 45.86 27.51 -3.92
CA GLY A 811 46.07 28.01 -2.54
C GLY A 811 45.16 27.39 -1.46
N VAL A 812 44.64 26.17 -1.68
CA VAL A 812 43.89 25.44 -0.66
C VAL A 812 44.84 24.97 0.45
N LYS A 813 44.44 25.18 1.69
CA LYS A 813 45.23 24.75 2.85
C LYS A 813 45.08 23.23 3.10
N GLU A 814 46.15 22.59 3.59
CA GLU A 814 46.26 21.13 3.67
C GLU A 814 45.40 20.52 4.80
N THR A 815 45.17 21.29 5.87
CA THR A 815 44.45 20.78 7.07
C THR A 815 43.42 21.76 7.59
N ILE A 816 42.43 21.24 8.34
CA ILE A 816 41.40 22.03 9.02
C ILE A 816 42.06 23.04 10.00
N ALA A 817 43.10 22.61 10.74
CA ALA A 817 43.81 23.47 11.68
C ALA A 817 44.41 24.73 11.02
N LEU A 818 44.91 24.62 9.79
CA LEU A 818 45.46 25.77 9.05
C LEU A 818 44.43 26.83 8.68
N TYR A 819 43.12 26.53 8.71
CA TYR A 819 42.05 27.51 8.57
C TYR A 819 41.74 28.30 9.85
N GLY A 820 42.52 28.07 10.92
CA GLY A 820 42.38 28.77 12.20
C GLY A 820 41.36 28.16 13.16
N VAL A 821 40.99 26.93 12.93
CA VAL A 821 40.08 26.16 13.80
C VAL A 821 40.84 25.74 15.07
N GLU A 822 40.38 26.23 16.23
CA GLU A 822 40.99 25.89 17.52
C GLU A 822 40.76 24.43 17.87
N GLU A 823 41.82 23.70 18.27
CA GLU A 823 41.82 22.28 18.55
C GLU A 823 40.77 21.89 19.59
N LYS A 824 40.70 22.64 20.69
CA LYS A 824 39.74 22.35 21.75
C LYS A 824 38.30 22.40 21.24
N TYR A 825 37.94 23.47 20.54
CA TYR A 825 36.59 23.66 19.99
C TYR A 825 36.28 22.60 18.91
N PHE A 826 37.25 22.25 18.09
CA PHE A 826 37.12 21.16 17.13
C PHE A 826 36.79 19.83 17.81
N LEU A 827 37.53 19.43 18.86
CA LEU A 827 37.33 18.20 19.61
C LEU A 827 36.01 18.21 20.38
N ASP A 828 35.61 19.35 20.93
CA ASP A 828 34.34 19.52 21.64
C ASP A 828 33.10 19.29 20.71
N THR A 829 33.22 19.64 19.43
CA THR A 829 32.13 19.53 18.42
C THR A 829 32.22 18.28 17.57
N LEU A 830 33.30 17.51 17.65
CA LEU A 830 33.62 16.41 16.73
C LEU A 830 32.59 15.27 16.73
N ASP A 831 32.08 14.89 17.89
CA ASP A 831 31.06 13.83 17.97
C ASP A 831 29.74 14.26 17.32
N GLU A 832 29.29 15.45 17.64
CA GLU A 832 28.08 16.03 17.05
C GLU A 832 28.18 16.21 15.53
N MET A 833 29.32 16.73 15.06
CA MET A 833 29.58 16.87 13.61
C MET A 833 29.54 15.50 12.90
N SER A 834 30.09 14.46 13.53
CA SER A 834 30.17 13.12 12.95
C SER A 834 28.78 12.47 12.86
N GLU A 835 27.94 12.63 13.89
CA GLU A 835 26.56 12.17 13.91
C GLU A 835 25.71 12.92 12.88
N GLN A 836 25.83 14.25 12.83
CA GLN A 836 25.11 15.06 11.85
C GLN A 836 25.57 14.82 10.40
N ALA A 837 26.85 14.52 10.16
CA ALA A 837 27.34 14.16 8.84
C ALA A 837 26.82 12.78 8.42
N PHE A 838 26.75 11.83 9.34
CA PHE A 838 26.13 10.54 9.05
C PHE A 838 24.65 10.66 8.64
N ASN A 839 23.90 11.55 9.31
CA ASN A 839 22.48 11.80 9.04
C ASN A 839 22.23 12.78 7.90
N ASP A 840 23.29 13.31 7.27
CA ASP A 840 23.13 14.23 6.14
C ASP A 840 22.60 13.53 4.89
N GLN A 841 21.74 14.21 4.13
CA GLN A 841 21.09 13.66 2.94
C GLN A 841 22.08 13.13 1.88
N CYS A 842 23.27 13.73 1.77
CA CYS A 842 24.29 13.32 0.81
C CYS A 842 24.93 11.96 1.16
N THR A 843 24.97 11.59 2.42
CA THR A 843 25.63 10.36 2.90
C THR A 843 25.01 9.10 2.31
N ALA A 844 23.70 9.11 2.06
CA ALA A 844 22.96 7.93 1.54
C ALA A 844 23.43 7.44 0.16
N ALA A 845 24.02 8.34 -0.66
CA ALA A 845 24.51 7.99 -2.00
C ALA A 845 26.02 7.65 -2.03
N ASN A 846 26.71 7.69 -0.90
CA ASN A 846 28.14 7.40 -0.83
C ASN A 846 28.46 5.94 -1.25
N PRO A 847 29.52 5.67 -2.01
CA PRO A 847 29.85 4.32 -2.48
C PRO A 847 30.24 3.35 -1.36
N ARG A 848 30.74 3.82 -0.24
CA ARG A 848 30.99 3.04 0.97
C ARG A 848 30.02 3.48 2.06
N TYR A 849 29.31 2.54 2.68
CA TYR A 849 28.41 2.84 3.79
C TYR A 849 29.25 3.26 5.01
N PRO A 850 29.21 4.52 5.47
CA PRO A 850 30.06 5.00 6.54
C PRO A 850 29.52 4.62 7.91
N LEU A 851 30.44 4.39 8.87
CA LEU A 851 30.12 4.37 10.29
C LEU A 851 30.43 5.75 10.90
N ILE A 852 29.69 6.18 11.93
CA ILE A 852 29.94 7.45 12.64
C ILE A 852 31.39 7.52 13.14
N SER A 853 31.92 6.42 13.67
CA SER A 853 33.32 6.31 14.09
C SER A 853 34.33 6.52 12.95
N GLU A 854 34.03 6.06 11.75
CA GLU A 854 34.87 6.24 10.57
C GLU A 854 34.83 7.69 10.07
N ILE A 855 33.66 8.34 10.10
CA ILE A 855 33.52 9.79 9.81
C ILE A 855 34.36 10.60 10.83
N LYS A 856 34.31 10.22 12.09
CA LYS A 856 35.11 10.86 13.16
C LYS A 856 36.61 10.77 12.87
N GLU A 857 37.12 9.60 12.48
CA GLU A 857 38.53 9.41 12.10
C GLU A 857 38.91 10.25 10.87
N LEU A 858 38.06 10.32 9.86
CA LEU A 858 38.28 11.17 8.68
C LEU A 858 38.40 12.66 9.05
N TYR A 859 37.61 13.16 9.97
CA TYR A 859 37.75 14.52 10.51
C TYR A 859 39.07 14.72 11.27
N LEU A 860 39.46 13.77 12.12
CA LEU A 860 40.74 13.81 12.84
C LEU A 860 41.93 13.83 11.86
N ASP A 861 41.90 12.97 10.85
CA ASP A 861 42.91 12.91 9.80
C ASP A 861 43.02 14.24 9.02
N ALA A 862 41.83 14.85 8.70
CA ALA A 862 41.78 16.13 8.03
C ALA A 862 42.26 17.29 8.94
N TYR A 863 42.09 17.19 10.25
CA TYR A 863 42.53 18.19 11.20
C TYR A 863 44.04 18.13 11.40
N TYR A 864 44.63 16.94 11.62
CA TYR A 864 46.04 16.75 11.94
C TYR A 864 46.95 16.52 10.72
N GLY A 865 46.40 16.33 9.51
CA GLY A 865 47.20 16.09 8.30
C GLY A 865 47.72 14.65 8.19
N ARG A 866 46.96 13.66 8.68
CA ARG A 866 47.34 12.26 8.62
C ARG A 866 46.85 11.62 7.30
#